data_95459664269a7202d3e480b441622ebe
#
_entry.id   95459664269a7202d3e480b441622ebe
#
_cell.length_a   1.000
_cell.length_b   1.000
_cell.length_c   1.000
_cell.angle_alpha   90.00
_cell.angle_beta   90.00
_cell.angle_gamma   90.00
#
_symmetry.space_group_name_H-M   'P 1'
#
loop_
_entity.id
_entity.type
_entity.pdbx_description
1 polymer ?
#
loop_
_entity_poly.entity_id
_entity_poly.type
_entity_poly.pdbx_seq_one_letter_code
_entity_poly.pdbx_strand_id
1 'polypeptide(L)'
;MYKRQVRYSAFLSRYSQYMKVTIANEINNRSIAEIKERSSELPGIDIDTKSIRVYNKSEAMSHVIGYTGTVNTDELETYNKGKKEEDKDYYSSDETVGKAGVEKQFENYLHGDSGSKTLVVNNVGKIIDTTKTVKSGTGNNITLSIDSELQEYVYNLLEKKIAGIVLSKLTSSDSAGNDRENIMIPIKKVYYSFIGNSVIDLENLNGDKATSYEKKMYRKIQTLEDQAINVSKNLVLKDTKAYKDQSEEKQAYASYVYSLLSSKKVLISSSIDTTDKTYQKWKNEKISLSEFLRYAVNKEWIDISSLNISSKYNDTEEIMKALAAYVEDALVDADDFDMTVCEQSIMKGKLSGREVCLLLYEQGVLKKKGDSDYTALKSGSLNSYDFIRRKLKSLQITPGQIGMDPCSGSVVITDSKTGKVKALVSYPGYDSNRLSNGTDSGYYRQLANSASTPLYNQALKHKTAPGSTFKPVSALAGLNEKAITTSTVINCTGLYDKITPPAKCWKYPDRHGPRTVSTAIEASCNYFFYEVGYRLGDKSGSYSSKEGLKYLEKYATQLGLNKQSGIELDESSPQVSDETSVRSAIGQGRNSFTPSQIANYVTTLSNSGTVYDLSIMDKITDDNGKTVKKYGVKKVRQLHYDTTYWNAVHTGMRGVVSGKDSSVSSIFQGMKVKLAGKTGTAQENKKRPNHALFISYGPYEKPEITTTVVIPFGYTSSNAAATAKDIYEYYFANDKTKKTLEKNNKSVTETSVGTAGD
;
A
#
# COMPACT_ATOMS: atom_id res chain seq x y z
N MET A 1 4.05 29.31 12.14
CA MET A 1 3.60 29.03 10.77
C MET A 1 2.73 30.16 10.20
N TYR A 2 1.61 30.54 10.81
CA TYR A 2 0.69 31.57 10.32
C TYR A 2 1.35 32.94 9.97
N LYS A 3 2.16 33.49 10.87
CA LYS A 3 2.86 34.78 10.61
C LYS A 3 3.83 34.75 9.41
N ARG A 4 4.42 33.57 9.13
CA ARG A 4 5.36 33.39 8.02
C ARG A 4 4.62 33.23 6.68
N GLN A 5 3.49 32.50 6.65
CA GLN A 5 2.63 32.39 5.48
C GLN A 5 1.99 33.73 5.10
N VAL A 6 1.44 34.47 6.07
CA VAL A 6 0.88 35.81 5.83
C VAL A 6 1.95 36.77 5.27
N ARG A 7 3.18 36.73 5.81
CA ARG A 7 4.29 37.54 5.28
C ARG A 7 4.73 37.14 3.88
N TYR A 8 4.76 35.82 3.59
CA TYR A 8 5.13 35.29 2.29
C TYR A 8 4.05 35.59 1.24
N SER A 9 2.78 35.38 1.57
CA SER A 9 1.65 35.75 0.72
C SER A 9 1.56 37.25 0.48
N ALA A 10 1.80 38.09 1.50
CA ALA A 10 1.89 39.52 1.35
C ALA A 10 3.10 40.00 0.52
N PHE A 11 4.21 39.22 0.52
CA PHE A 11 5.37 39.45 -0.34
C PHE A 11 5.05 39.13 -1.81
N LEU A 12 4.38 38.04 -2.09
CA LEU A 12 3.95 37.65 -3.43
C LEU A 12 2.92 38.63 -4.00
N SER A 13 2.02 39.17 -3.17
CA SER A 13 1.01 40.18 -3.58
C SER A 13 1.58 41.57 -3.92
N ARG A 14 2.86 41.83 -3.66
CA ARG A 14 3.51 43.08 -4.06
C ARG A 14 3.49 43.34 -5.58
N TYR A 15 3.39 42.26 -6.38
CA TYR A 15 3.32 42.37 -7.84
C TYR A 15 1.89 42.53 -8.37
N SER A 16 0.86 42.30 -7.51
CA SER A 16 -0.55 42.45 -7.87
C SER A 16 -1.34 42.93 -6.67
N GLN A 17 -1.29 44.26 -6.45
CA GLN A 17 -1.88 44.94 -5.25
C GLN A 17 -3.39 44.72 -5.09
N TYR A 18 -4.09 44.26 -6.12
CA TYR A 18 -5.52 43.95 -6.13
C TYR A 18 -5.83 42.50 -5.82
N MET A 19 -4.82 41.61 -5.75
CA MET A 19 -5.08 40.18 -5.44
C MET A 19 -5.40 39.99 -3.97
N LYS A 20 -6.49 39.27 -3.71
CA LYS A 20 -6.87 38.82 -2.38
C LYS A 20 -5.96 37.69 -1.90
N VAL A 21 -5.49 37.79 -0.66
CA VAL A 21 -4.70 36.76 0.00
C VAL A 21 -5.53 36.13 1.11
N THR A 22 -5.75 34.81 1.06
CA THR A 22 -6.46 34.08 2.12
C THR A 22 -5.60 34.02 3.37
N ILE A 23 -6.06 34.63 4.47
CA ILE A 23 -5.37 34.63 5.77
C ILE A 23 -5.95 33.61 6.76
N ALA A 24 -7.20 33.19 6.58
CA ALA A 24 -7.87 32.17 7.39
C ALA A 24 -8.96 31.48 6.59
N ASN A 25 -9.13 30.19 6.80
CA ASN A 25 -10.21 29.37 6.26
C ASN A 25 -11.12 28.91 7.41
N GLU A 26 -12.34 28.50 7.09
CA GLU A 26 -13.33 27.91 8.02
C GLU A 26 -13.58 28.74 9.30
N ILE A 27 -13.66 30.05 9.13
CA ILE A 27 -13.94 30.97 10.23
C ILE A 27 -15.38 30.77 10.72
N ASN A 28 -15.58 30.74 12.03
CA ASN A 28 -16.89 30.55 12.64
C ASN A 28 -17.79 31.78 12.50
N ASN A 29 -19.11 31.59 12.66
CA ASN A 29 -20.10 32.66 12.51
C ASN A 29 -19.86 33.85 13.46
N ARG A 30 -19.29 33.63 14.64
CA ARG A 30 -18.94 34.71 15.58
C ARG A 30 -17.82 35.58 15.04
N SER A 31 -16.74 34.97 14.53
CA SER A 31 -15.65 35.72 13.91
C SER A 31 -16.11 36.46 12.64
N ILE A 32 -17.02 35.82 11.84
CA ILE A 32 -17.65 36.52 10.69
C ILE A 32 -18.40 37.77 11.14
N ALA A 33 -19.20 37.66 12.20
CA ALA A 33 -19.96 38.83 12.74
C ALA A 33 -19.00 39.92 13.25
N GLU A 34 -18.00 39.55 14.04
CA GLU A 34 -16.99 40.48 14.59
C GLU A 34 -16.20 41.25 13.48
N ILE A 35 -15.80 40.51 12.43
CA ILE A 35 -15.09 41.15 11.29
C ILE A 35 -16.01 42.07 10.52
N LYS A 36 -17.26 41.69 10.28
CA LYS A 36 -18.24 42.53 9.58
C LYS A 36 -18.60 43.78 10.38
N GLU A 37 -18.79 43.64 11.69
CA GLU A 37 -19.09 44.78 12.61
C GLU A 37 -17.93 45.79 12.64
N ARG A 38 -16.69 45.29 12.65
CA ARG A 38 -15.47 46.08 12.71
C ARG A 38 -14.84 46.36 11.34
N SER A 39 -15.58 46.22 10.25
CA SER A 39 -15.08 46.41 8.89
C SER A 39 -14.47 47.80 8.63
N SER A 40 -14.94 48.87 9.31
CA SER A 40 -14.37 50.19 9.26
C SER A 40 -12.99 50.28 9.92
N GLU A 41 -12.71 49.44 10.92
CA GLU A 41 -11.43 49.37 11.63
C GLU A 41 -10.43 48.45 10.94
N LEU A 42 -10.91 47.59 10.04
CA LEU A 42 -10.16 46.52 9.35
C LEU A 42 -10.11 46.77 7.83
N PRO A 43 -9.54 47.91 7.37
CA PRO A 43 -9.50 48.20 5.94
C PRO A 43 -8.68 47.15 5.18
N GLY A 44 -9.24 46.63 4.09
CA GLY A 44 -8.59 45.62 3.27
C GLY A 44 -8.84 44.16 3.71
N ILE A 45 -9.60 43.94 4.76
CA ILE A 45 -10.09 42.59 5.13
C ILE A 45 -11.48 42.38 4.55
N ASP A 46 -11.67 41.30 3.85
CA ASP A 46 -12.95 40.86 3.27
C ASP A 46 -13.24 39.41 3.63
N ILE A 47 -14.52 39.05 3.62
CA ILE A 47 -14.99 37.67 3.84
C ILE A 47 -15.59 37.17 2.55
N ASP A 48 -15.03 36.11 2.05
CA ASP A 48 -15.51 35.45 0.86
C ASP A 48 -16.01 34.03 1.17
N THR A 49 -16.88 33.48 0.33
CA THR A 49 -17.39 32.13 0.46
C THR A 49 -16.81 31.30 -0.67
N LYS A 50 -16.09 30.23 -0.31
CA LYS A 50 -15.50 29.29 -1.26
C LYS A 50 -16.12 27.91 -1.07
N SER A 51 -16.47 27.24 -2.16
CA SER A 51 -16.85 25.82 -2.12
C SER A 51 -15.67 24.96 -1.72
N ILE A 52 -15.90 24.00 -0.83
CA ILE A 52 -14.91 23.02 -0.40
C ILE A 52 -15.38 21.62 -0.72
N ARG A 53 -14.43 20.71 -0.96
CA ARG A 53 -14.72 19.27 -1.05
C ARG A 53 -14.89 18.67 0.34
N VAL A 54 -15.93 17.85 0.52
CA VAL A 54 -16.15 17.04 1.73
C VAL A 54 -16.30 15.59 1.30
N TYR A 55 -15.42 14.75 1.81
CA TYR A 55 -15.37 13.34 1.47
C TYR A 55 -16.00 12.51 2.60
N ASN A 56 -17.20 12.00 2.35
CA ASN A 56 -17.84 11.05 3.24
C ASN A 56 -17.18 9.68 3.11
N LYS A 57 -17.07 8.92 4.21
CA LYS A 57 -16.40 7.62 4.24
C LYS A 57 -14.96 7.69 3.70
N SER A 58 -14.27 8.78 4.02
CA SER A 58 -13.05 9.27 3.38
C SER A 58 -12.01 8.17 3.20
N GLU A 59 -11.62 7.45 4.26
CA GLU A 59 -10.59 6.42 4.21
C GLU A 59 -10.99 5.24 3.30
N ALA A 60 -12.23 4.75 3.41
CA ALA A 60 -12.71 3.63 2.62
C ALA A 60 -12.87 3.96 1.13
N MET A 61 -13.10 5.24 0.80
CA MET A 61 -13.31 5.72 -0.56
C MET A 61 -12.09 6.40 -1.17
N SER A 62 -11.02 6.63 -0.40
CA SER A 62 -9.85 7.42 -0.81
C SER A 62 -9.24 7.00 -2.14
N HIS A 63 -9.07 5.71 -2.37
CA HIS A 63 -8.46 5.17 -3.58
C HIS A 63 -9.41 5.10 -4.78
N VAL A 64 -10.72 5.25 -4.56
CA VAL A 64 -11.73 5.35 -5.63
C VAL A 64 -11.94 6.81 -6.00
N ILE A 65 -12.30 7.65 -5.03
CA ILE A 65 -12.64 9.06 -5.28
C ILE A 65 -11.36 9.89 -5.43
N GLY A 66 -10.36 9.66 -4.58
CA GLY A 66 -9.14 10.46 -4.55
C GLY A 66 -9.27 11.70 -3.66
N TYR A 67 -8.57 12.76 -4.02
CA TYR A 67 -8.58 14.05 -3.34
C TYR A 67 -8.23 15.16 -4.32
N THR A 68 -8.52 16.40 -3.94
CA THR A 68 -8.22 17.61 -4.70
C THR A 68 -7.06 18.39 -4.07
N GLY A 69 -6.38 19.18 -4.87
CA GLY A 69 -5.29 20.06 -4.41
C GLY A 69 -5.00 21.16 -5.42
N THR A 70 -4.17 22.13 -5.06
CA THR A 70 -3.79 23.21 -5.96
C THR A 70 -3.09 22.68 -7.20
N VAL A 71 -3.45 23.19 -8.37
CA VAL A 71 -2.83 22.82 -9.65
C VAL A 71 -1.32 23.12 -9.61
N ASN A 72 -0.50 22.22 -10.15
CA ASN A 72 0.92 22.47 -10.34
C ASN A 72 1.22 22.91 -11.78
N THR A 73 2.46 23.30 -12.06
CA THR A 73 2.88 23.84 -13.36
C THR A 73 2.63 22.86 -14.49
N ASP A 74 2.98 21.57 -14.32
CA ASP A 74 2.84 20.53 -15.37
C ASP A 74 1.37 20.21 -15.65
N GLU A 75 0.55 20.19 -14.59
CA GLU A 75 -0.91 20.01 -14.70
C GLU A 75 -1.54 21.22 -15.40
N LEU A 76 -1.12 22.45 -15.06
CA LEU A 76 -1.60 23.69 -15.66
C LEU A 76 -1.33 23.70 -17.16
N GLU A 77 -0.10 23.37 -17.58
CA GLU A 77 0.25 23.25 -18.99
C GLU A 77 -0.59 22.17 -19.71
N THR A 78 -0.82 21.05 -19.03
CA THR A 78 -1.61 19.95 -19.61
C THR A 78 -3.07 20.33 -19.78
N TYR A 79 -3.70 20.93 -18.78
CA TYR A 79 -5.11 21.30 -18.81
C TYR A 79 -5.41 22.49 -19.73
N ASN A 80 -4.45 23.42 -19.88
CA ASN A 80 -4.60 24.60 -20.73
C ASN A 80 -4.09 24.40 -22.15
N LYS A 81 -3.59 23.21 -22.50
CA LYS A 81 -3.08 22.94 -23.85
C LYS A 81 -4.13 23.21 -24.91
N GLY A 82 -3.87 24.23 -25.75
CA GLY A 82 -4.79 24.63 -26.83
C GLY A 82 -5.91 25.58 -26.41
N LYS A 83 -5.95 26.01 -25.13
CA LYS A 83 -6.92 26.99 -24.62
C LYS A 83 -6.30 28.38 -24.52
N LYS A 84 -7.17 29.39 -24.51
CA LYS A 84 -6.84 30.78 -24.26
C LYS A 84 -7.32 31.21 -22.87
N GLU A 85 -6.68 32.19 -22.25
CA GLU A 85 -7.09 32.71 -20.94
C GLU A 85 -8.55 33.22 -20.89
N GLU A 86 -9.14 33.53 -22.05
CA GLU A 86 -10.53 33.96 -22.19
C GLU A 86 -11.54 32.82 -22.19
N ASP A 87 -11.06 31.56 -22.35
CA ASP A 87 -11.93 30.39 -22.40
C ASP A 87 -12.48 30.10 -21.00
N LYS A 88 -13.76 29.76 -20.90
CA LYS A 88 -14.44 29.54 -19.63
C LYS A 88 -13.88 28.34 -18.83
N ASP A 89 -13.26 27.41 -19.51
CA ASP A 89 -12.65 26.20 -18.96
C ASP A 89 -11.11 26.31 -18.85
N TYR A 90 -10.56 27.55 -18.89
CA TYR A 90 -9.16 27.83 -18.66
C TYR A 90 -8.83 27.74 -17.18
N TYR A 91 -7.74 27.08 -16.84
CA TYR A 91 -7.29 26.88 -15.46
C TYR A 91 -6.31 27.99 -15.05
N SER A 92 -6.58 28.63 -13.92
CA SER A 92 -5.65 29.57 -13.30
C SER A 92 -4.72 28.85 -12.30
N SER A 93 -3.59 29.48 -11.96
CA SER A 93 -2.55 28.88 -11.12
C SER A 93 -2.95 28.64 -9.64
N ASP A 94 -4.07 29.22 -9.21
CA ASP A 94 -4.62 29.11 -7.86
C ASP A 94 -5.82 28.16 -7.78
N GLU A 95 -6.19 27.52 -8.91
CA GLU A 95 -7.31 26.60 -8.95
C GLU A 95 -7.01 25.25 -8.28
N THR A 96 -8.08 24.60 -7.85
CA THR A 96 -8.07 23.29 -7.24
C THR A 96 -8.48 22.25 -8.26
N VAL A 97 -7.63 21.22 -8.44
CA VAL A 97 -7.84 20.12 -9.39
C VAL A 97 -7.76 18.78 -8.69
N GLY A 98 -8.29 17.74 -9.31
CA GLY A 98 -8.17 16.36 -8.82
C GLY A 98 -6.72 15.86 -8.88
N LYS A 99 -6.23 15.27 -7.78
CA LYS A 99 -4.87 14.74 -7.66
C LYS A 99 -4.80 13.22 -7.78
N ALA A 100 -5.88 12.54 -7.47
CA ALA A 100 -5.96 11.07 -7.52
C ALA A 100 -7.40 10.62 -7.82
N GLY A 101 -7.57 9.34 -8.11
CA GLY A 101 -8.88 8.69 -8.25
C GLY A 101 -9.78 9.30 -9.30
N VAL A 102 -11.08 9.26 -9.05
CA VAL A 102 -12.14 9.82 -9.92
C VAL A 102 -11.99 11.33 -10.05
N GLU A 103 -11.59 12.04 -8.98
CA GLU A 103 -11.34 13.48 -9.02
C GLU A 103 -10.34 13.84 -10.14
N LYS A 104 -9.22 13.11 -10.22
CA LYS A 104 -8.21 13.32 -11.28
C LYS A 104 -8.66 12.85 -12.64
N GLN A 105 -9.20 11.62 -12.69
CA GLN A 105 -9.50 10.97 -13.98
C GLN A 105 -10.64 11.64 -14.74
N PHE A 106 -11.54 12.28 -14.00
CA PHE A 106 -12.72 12.94 -14.56
C PHE A 106 -12.72 14.45 -14.31
N GLU A 107 -11.56 15.05 -14.08
CA GLU A 107 -11.39 16.47 -13.85
C GLU A 107 -12.13 17.31 -14.91
N ASN A 108 -12.02 16.95 -16.19
CA ASN A 108 -12.70 17.66 -17.30
C ASN A 108 -14.22 17.70 -17.20
N TYR A 109 -14.84 16.78 -16.43
CA TYR A 109 -16.28 16.78 -16.16
C TYR A 109 -16.61 17.45 -14.83
N LEU A 110 -15.72 17.34 -13.84
CA LEU A 110 -15.93 17.86 -12.50
C LEU A 110 -15.58 19.36 -12.38
N HIS A 111 -14.68 19.84 -13.25
CA HIS A 111 -14.37 21.25 -13.36
C HIS A 111 -15.59 22.01 -13.90
N GLY A 112 -15.95 23.09 -13.24
CA GLY A 112 -17.00 23.99 -13.69
C GLY A 112 -16.48 25.07 -14.64
N ASP A 113 -17.37 25.92 -15.12
CA ASP A 113 -16.98 27.12 -15.86
C ASP A 113 -16.39 28.16 -14.90
N SER A 114 -15.23 28.70 -15.22
CA SER A 114 -14.62 29.76 -14.42
C SER A 114 -15.42 31.04 -14.49
N GLY A 115 -15.70 31.65 -13.33
CA GLY A 115 -16.29 32.98 -13.25
C GLY A 115 -15.23 34.08 -13.42
N SER A 116 -15.64 35.26 -13.89
CA SER A 116 -14.73 36.39 -14.04
C SER A 116 -15.35 37.70 -13.57
N LYS A 117 -14.52 38.61 -13.06
CA LYS A 117 -14.91 39.97 -12.74
C LYS A 117 -13.93 40.93 -13.43
N THR A 118 -14.47 41.88 -14.19
CA THR A 118 -13.67 42.98 -14.75
C THR A 118 -13.71 44.13 -13.77
N LEU A 119 -12.56 44.44 -13.21
CA LEU A 119 -12.41 45.47 -12.17
C LEU A 119 -11.80 46.76 -12.76
N VAL A 120 -12.31 47.88 -12.35
CA VAL A 120 -11.65 49.17 -12.56
C VAL A 120 -10.87 49.51 -11.29
N VAL A 121 -9.56 49.69 -11.42
CA VAL A 121 -8.68 50.00 -10.29
C VAL A 121 -8.02 51.39 -10.49
N ASN A 122 -7.73 52.08 -9.39
CA ASN A 122 -6.97 53.31 -9.44
C ASN A 122 -5.45 53.03 -9.53
N ASN A 123 -4.64 54.13 -9.58
CA ASN A 123 -3.19 54.07 -9.68
C ASN A 123 -2.46 53.37 -8.51
N VAL A 124 -3.15 53.11 -7.40
CA VAL A 124 -2.64 52.39 -6.22
C VAL A 124 -3.27 51.00 -6.08
N GLY A 125 -3.97 50.51 -7.13
CA GLY A 125 -4.54 49.15 -7.14
C GLY A 125 -5.86 49.01 -6.36
N LYS A 126 -6.46 50.10 -5.87
CA LYS A 126 -7.76 50.03 -5.17
C LYS A 126 -8.89 49.86 -6.20
N ILE A 127 -9.76 48.88 -6.00
CA ILE A 127 -10.95 48.66 -6.82
C ILE A 127 -11.90 49.88 -6.66
N ILE A 128 -12.22 50.54 -7.78
CA ILE A 128 -13.16 51.64 -7.86
C ILE A 128 -14.53 51.12 -8.30
N ASP A 129 -14.56 50.22 -9.27
CA ASP A 129 -15.81 49.73 -9.86
C ASP A 129 -15.62 48.29 -10.39
N THR A 130 -16.75 47.56 -10.58
CA THR A 130 -16.80 46.26 -11.21
C THR A 130 -17.71 46.36 -12.43
N THR A 131 -17.13 46.43 -13.61
CA THR A 131 -17.87 46.68 -14.86
C THR A 131 -18.55 45.46 -15.42
N LYS A 132 -18.03 44.24 -15.15
CA LYS A 132 -18.60 42.98 -15.63
C LYS A 132 -18.38 41.89 -14.58
N THR A 133 -19.42 41.07 -14.35
CA THR A 133 -19.33 39.85 -13.53
C THR A 133 -19.93 38.71 -14.33
N VAL A 134 -19.13 37.65 -14.54
CA VAL A 134 -19.57 36.36 -15.05
C VAL A 134 -19.58 35.40 -13.87
N LYS A 135 -20.72 34.78 -13.60
CA LYS A 135 -20.82 33.78 -12.53
C LYS A 135 -20.10 32.50 -12.94
N SER A 136 -19.44 31.86 -11.97
CA SER A 136 -18.91 30.53 -12.15
C SER A 136 -20.04 29.50 -12.37
N GLY A 137 -19.81 28.54 -13.26
CA GLY A 137 -20.67 27.39 -13.43
C GLY A 137 -20.26 26.24 -12.53
N THR A 138 -21.20 25.36 -12.20
CA THR A 138 -20.91 24.12 -11.47
C THR A 138 -20.45 23.04 -12.45
N GLY A 139 -19.53 22.16 -11.99
CA GLY A 139 -19.17 20.96 -12.76
C GLY A 139 -20.28 19.92 -12.74
N ASN A 140 -20.07 18.86 -13.50
CA ASN A 140 -21.03 17.77 -13.61
C ASN A 140 -21.00 16.84 -12.37
N ASN A 141 -22.08 16.11 -12.18
CA ASN A 141 -22.20 15.06 -11.17
C ASN A 141 -21.82 13.70 -11.75
N ILE A 142 -21.02 12.93 -11.02
CA ILE A 142 -20.60 11.58 -11.41
C ILE A 142 -21.26 10.55 -10.50
N THR A 143 -21.95 9.58 -11.12
CA THR A 143 -22.52 8.42 -10.42
C THR A 143 -21.66 7.20 -10.69
N LEU A 144 -21.20 6.55 -9.64
CA LEU A 144 -20.42 5.31 -9.69
C LEU A 144 -21.31 4.07 -9.51
N SER A 145 -20.85 2.92 -9.98
CA SER A 145 -21.47 1.61 -9.70
C SER A 145 -21.11 1.05 -8.33
N ILE A 146 -20.16 1.70 -7.65
CA ILE A 146 -19.72 1.33 -6.29
C ILE A 146 -20.86 1.51 -5.29
N ASP A 147 -21.14 0.47 -4.53
CA ASP A 147 -22.01 0.52 -3.35
C ASP A 147 -21.19 1.01 -2.16
N SER A 148 -21.47 2.22 -1.71
CA SER A 148 -20.66 2.88 -0.68
C SER A 148 -20.76 2.22 0.71
N GLU A 149 -21.85 1.54 1.02
CA GLU A 149 -22.02 0.81 2.30
C GLU A 149 -21.23 -0.51 2.24
N LEU A 150 -21.32 -1.21 1.12
CA LEU A 150 -20.50 -2.41 0.90
C LEU A 150 -19.00 -2.08 0.90
N GLN A 151 -18.60 -0.99 0.25
CA GLN A 151 -17.21 -0.51 0.22
C GLN A 151 -16.67 -0.26 1.63
N GLU A 152 -17.40 0.50 2.45
CA GLU A 152 -17.02 0.81 3.83
C GLU A 152 -17.00 -0.45 4.72
N TYR A 153 -18.03 -1.30 4.59
CA TYR A 153 -18.05 -2.56 5.33
C TYR A 153 -16.83 -3.43 5.03
N VAL A 154 -16.52 -3.60 3.74
CA VAL A 154 -15.39 -4.44 3.30
C VAL A 154 -14.05 -3.84 3.71
N TYR A 155 -13.91 -2.50 3.68
CA TYR A 155 -12.73 -1.81 4.16
C TYR A 155 -12.48 -2.10 5.65
N ASN A 156 -13.49 -1.88 6.49
CA ASN A 156 -13.42 -2.12 7.93
C ASN A 156 -13.22 -3.62 8.26
N LEU A 157 -13.85 -4.50 7.47
CA LEU A 157 -13.64 -5.94 7.61
C LEU A 157 -12.18 -6.33 7.30
N LEU A 158 -11.61 -5.79 6.24
CA LEU A 158 -10.24 -6.08 5.83
C LEU A 158 -9.24 -5.60 6.89
N GLU A 159 -9.42 -4.38 7.41
CA GLU A 159 -8.64 -3.86 8.53
C GLU A 159 -8.70 -4.79 9.75
N LYS A 160 -9.90 -5.19 10.16
CA LYS A 160 -10.13 -6.12 11.26
C LYS A 160 -9.43 -7.46 11.04
N LYS A 161 -9.52 -8.04 9.83
CA LYS A 161 -8.90 -9.33 9.49
C LYS A 161 -7.38 -9.24 9.55
N ILE A 162 -6.81 -8.19 8.99
CA ILE A 162 -5.36 -7.94 9.03
C ILE A 162 -4.91 -7.71 10.48
N ALA A 163 -5.65 -6.94 11.28
CA ALA A 163 -5.36 -6.75 12.70
C ALA A 163 -5.38 -8.07 13.48
N GLY A 164 -6.32 -8.96 13.16
CA GLY A 164 -6.37 -10.31 13.74
C GLY A 164 -5.13 -11.15 13.43
N ILE A 165 -4.63 -11.09 12.19
CA ILE A 165 -3.40 -11.76 11.78
C ILE A 165 -2.22 -11.18 12.56
N VAL A 166 -2.06 -9.85 12.59
CA VAL A 166 -0.97 -9.18 13.34
C VAL A 166 -1.02 -9.56 14.81
N LEU A 167 -2.20 -9.51 15.46
CA LEU A 167 -2.37 -9.92 16.87
C LEU A 167 -1.90 -11.35 17.15
N SER A 168 -2.17 -12.28 16.23
CA SER A 168 -1.76 -13.68 16.37
C SER A 168 -0.25 -13.89 16.20
N LYS A 169 0.44 -12.95 15.56
CA LYS A 169 1.88 -13.01 15.28
C LYS A 169 2.72 -12.10 16.18
N LEU A 170 2.10 -11.25 17.01
CA LEU A 170 2.82 -10.43 17.97
C LEU A 170 3.53 -11.30 19.03
N THR A 171 4.80 -10.98 19.30
CA THR A 171 5.59 -11.65 20.34
C THR A 171 6.37 -10.67 21.18
N SER A 172 6.54 -11.00 22.46
CA SER A 172 7.46 -10.29 23.37
C SER A 172 8.94 -10.68 23.18
N SER A 173 9.20 -11.76 22.41
CA SER A 173 10.55 -12.17 22.03
C SER A 173 11.17 -11.16 21.05
N ASP A 174 12.47 -10.98 21.14
CA ASP A 174 13.24 -10.15 20.20
C ASP A 174 13.48 -10.88 18.86
N SER A 175 13.27 -12.21 18.80
CA SER A 175 13.42 -13.01 17.59
C SER A 175 12.10 -13.18 16.85
N ALA A 176 12.10 -12.93 15.55
CA ALA A 176 10.99 -13.24 14.65
C ALA A 176 10.86 -14.75 14.31
N GLY A 177 11.85 -15.57 14.70
CA GLY A 177 11.96 -16.96 14.27
C GLY A 177 12.45 -17.10 12.82
N ASN A 178 12.77 -18.34 12.43
CA ASN A 178 13.29 -18.66 11.11
C ASN A 178 12.27 -19.43 10.23
N ASP A 179 11.13 -19.81 10.80
CA ASP A 179 10.06 -20.50 10.08
C ASP A 179 9.19 -19.46 9.35
N ARG A 180 9.28 -19.45 8.03
CA ARG A 180 8.58 -18.49 7.18
C ARG A 180 7.06 -18.56 7.32
N GLU A 181 6.50 -19.72 7.62
CA GLU A 181 5.05 -19.87 7.81
C GLU A 181 4.60 -19.34 9.17
N ASN A 182 5.56 -19.18 10.10
CA ASN A 182 5.33 -18.74 11.46
C ASN A 182 6.24 -17.55 11.87
N ILE A 183 6.64 -16.71 10.91
CA ILE A 183 7.37 -15.49 11.25
C ILE A 183 6.57 -14.68 12.26
N MET A 184 7.20 -14.38 13.42
CA MET A 184 6.60 -13.57 14.48
C MET A 184 6.96 -12.09 14.30
N ILE A 185 6.16 -11.23 14.90
CA ILE A 185 6.37 -9.77 14.92
C ILE A 185 6.88 -9.38 16.31
N PRO A 186 8.19 -9.12 16.49
CA PRO A 186 8.74 -8.66 17.75
C PRO A 186 8.14 -7.31 18.15
N ILE A 187 7.67 -7.20 19.39
CA ILE A 187 7.00 -5.98 19.88
C ILE A 187 7.89 -4.73 19.82
N LYS A 188 9.20 -4.86 19.99
CA LYS A 188 10.13 -3.74 19.89
C LYS A 188 10.15 -3.12 18.50
N LYS A 189 9.99 -3.95 17.45
CA LYS A 189 9.84 -3.45 16.06
C LYS A 189 8.56 -2.65 15.90
N VAL A 190 7.47 -3.03 16.59
CA VAL A 190 6.22 -2.27 16.59
C VAL A 190 6.39 -0.93 17.29
N TYR A 191 7.13 -0.85 18.41
CA TYR A 191 7.41 0.44 19.04
C TYR A 191 8.19 1.36 18.09
N TYR A 192 9.22 0.83 17.45
CA TYR A 192 10.00 1.59 16.47
C TYR A 192 9.15 2.02 15.26
N SER A 193 8.28 1.16 14.78
CA SER A 193 7.49 1.45 13.57
C SER A 193 6.60 2.71 13.71
N PHE A 194 6.16 3.07 14.92
CA PHE A 194 5.42 4.33 15.12
C PHE A 194 6.27 5.57 14.83
N ILE A 195 7.58 5.49 15.09
CA ILE A 195 8.54 6.54 14.74
C ILE A 195 8.88 6.41 13.25
N GLY A 196 9.27 5.22 12.80
CA GLY A 196 9.67 4.95 11.42
C GLY A 196 8.60 5.25 10.36
N ASN A 197 7.33 5.11 10.70
CA ASN A 197 6.20 5.46 9.85
C ASN A 197 5.66 6.89 10.09
N SER A 198 6.38 7.71 10.83
CA SER A 198 5.98 9.08 11.20
C SER A 198 4.58 9.17 11.85
N VAL A 199 4.13 8.11 12.52
CA VAL A 199 2.93 8.15 13.38
C VAL A 199 3.24 8.97 14.64
N ILE A 200 4.48 8.87 15.15
CA ILE A 200 5.10 9.79 16.09
C ILE A 200 6.07 10.65 15.29
N ASP A 201 5.80 11.96 15.26
CA ASP A 201 6.63 12.95 14.58
C ASP A 201 7.68 13.49 15.55
N LEU A 202 8.96 13.17 15.30
CA LEU A 202 10.08 13.60 16.15
C LEU A 202 10.29 15.14 16.11
N GLU A 203 10.04 15.80 14.98
CA GLU A 203 10.15 17.25 14.85
C GLU A 203 9.18 17.99 15.78
N ASN A 204 7.99 17.43 16.02
CA ASN A 204 6.98 18.01 16.89
C ASN A 204 7.34 17.95 18.38
N LEU A 205 8.29 17.09 18.80
CA LEU A 205 8.64 16.90 20.21
C LEU A 205 9.21 18.16 20.89
N ASN A 206 9.77 19.10 20.11
CA ASN A 206 10.28 20.38 20.61
C ASN A 206 9.58 21.61 20.00
N GLY A 207 8.45 21.41 19.32
CA GLY A 207 7.68 22.49 18.73
C GLY A 207 7.03 23.42 19.76
N ASP A 208 6.52 24.58 19.32
CA ASP A 208 5.86 25.58 20.18
C ASP A 208 4.69 25.02 21.01
N LYS A 209 4.02 23.98 20.48
CA LYS A 209 2.86 23.34 21.13
C LYS A 209 3.22 22.04 21.86
N ALA A 210 4.50 21.66 21.88
CA ALA A 210 4.93 20.42 22.52
C ALA A 210 4.67 20.42 24.03
N THR A 211 4.13 19.31 24.52
CA THR A 211 3.87 19.07 25.95
C THR A 211 5.16 18.96 26.74
N SER A 212 5.06 19.06 28.07
CA SER A 212 6.22 18.86 28.94
C SER A 212 6.82 17.45 28.80
N TYR A 213 5.98 16.44 28.48
CA TYR A 213 6.44 15.08 28.26
C TYR A 213 7.19 14.94 26.93
N GLU A 214 6.68 15.52 25.85
CA GLU A 214 7.35 15.56 24.54
C GLU A 214 8.73 16.22 24.64
N LYS A 215 8.82 17.40 25.28
CA LYS A 215 10.10 18.09 25.54
C LYS A 215 11.08 17.26 26.39
N LYS A 216 10.57 16.48 27.34
CA LYS A 216 11.41 15.52 28.10
C LYS A 216 11.94 14.42 27.19
N MET A 217 11.10 13.88 26.33
CA MET A 217 11.50 12.82 25.39
C MET A 217 12.48 13.33 24.33
N TYR A 218 12.27 14.54 23.81
CA TYR A 218 13.22 15.21 22.93
C TYR A 218 14.62 15.25 23.53
N ARG A 219 14.77 15.77 24.76
CA ARG A 219 16.09 15.84 25.45
C ARG A 219 16.70 14.45 25.64
N LYS A 220 15.88 13.44 25.91
CA LYS A 220 16.36 12.06 26.03
C LYS A 220 16.91 11.54 24.72
N ILE A 221 16.19 11.76 23.61
CA ILE A 221 16.61 11.34 22.27
C ILE A 221 17.90 12.07 21.88
N GLN A 222 17.99 13.37 22.08
CA GLN A 222 19.23 14.15 21.84
C GLN A 222 20.43 13.57 22.59
N THR A 223 20.26 13.22 23.87
CA THR A 223 21.35 12.57 24.66
C THR A 223 21.76 11.21 24.04
N LEU A 224 20.80 10.45 23.48
CA LEU A 224 21.09 9.17 22.83
C LEU A 224 21.81 9.38 21.49
N GLU A 225 21.47 10.45 20.77
CA GLU A 225 22.13 10.88 19.54
C GLU A 225 23.58 11.29 19.79
N ASP A 226 23.84 12.15 20.77
CA ASP A 226 25.20 12.53 21.16
C ASP A 226 26.08 11.31 21.46
N GLN A 227 25.50 10.31 22.16
CA GLN A 227 26.18 9.04 22.41
C GLN A 227 26.45 8.25 21.13
N ALA A 228 25.48 8.18 20.20
CA ALA A 228 25.59 7.47 18.94
C ALA A 228 26.59 8.14 17.99
N ILE A 229 26.61 9.47 17.93
CA ILE A 229 27.60 10.25 17.17
C ILE A 229 29.00 9.95 17.68
N ASN A 230 29.21 9.95 19.01
CA ASN A 230 30.51 9.62 19.61
C ASN A 230 30.94 8.17 19.32
N VAL A 231 29.99 7.21 19.33
CA VAL A 231 30.27 5.83 18.92
C VAL A 231 30.65 5.79 17.43
N SER A 232 29.93 6.47 16.56
CA SER A 232 30.19 6.54 15.11
C SER A 232 31.57 7.13 14.80
N LYS A 233 31.94 8.20 15.48
CA LYS A 233 33.28 8.80 15.42
C LYS A 233 34.38 7.79 15.79
N ASN A 234 34.17 7.01 16.86
CA ASN A 234 35.11 5.97 17.26
C ASN A 234 35.18 4.78 16.29
N LEU A 235 34.06 4.43 15.61
CA LEU A 235 34.05 3.43 14.53
C LEU A 235 34.89 3.86 13.34
N VAL A 236 34.96 5.15 13.03
CA VAL A 236 35.85 5.70 12.00
C VAL A 236 37.30 5.69 12.45
N LEU A 237 37.60 6.17 13.67
CA LEU A 237 38.95 6.44 14.09
C LEU A 237 39.77 5.22 14.46
N LYS A 238 39.21 4.31 15.27
CA LYS A 238 40.05 3.33 16.02
C LYS A 238 39.43 1.95 16.20
N ASP A 239 38.31 1.66 15.60
CA ASP A 239 37.69 0.34 15.74
C ASP A 239 38.45 -0.70 14.91
N THR A 240 38.87 -1.78 15.55
CA THR A 240 39.65 -2.88 14.95
C THR A 240 38.83 -4.17 14.82
N LYS A 241 37.63 -4.19 15.41
CA LYS A 241 36.78 -5.40 15.40
C LYS A 241 36.07 -5.52 14.06
N ALA A 242 36.11 -6.69 13.43
CA ALA A 242 35.45 -6.93 12.14
C ALA A 242 33.94 -6.62 12.26
N TYR A 243 33.35 -6.08 11.17
CA TYR A 243 31.94 -5.64 11.15
C TYR A 243 30.97 -6.73 11.64
N LYS A 244 31.08 -7.96 11.13
CA LYS A 244 30.23 -9.10 11.55
C LYS A 244 30.31 -9.45 13.03
N ASP A 245 31.42 -9.10 13.69
CA ASP A 245 31.67 -9.41 15.12
C ASP A 245 31.29 -8.24 16.05
N GLN A 246 30.82 -7.12 15.49
CA GLN A 246 30.28 -5.99 16.22
C GLN A 246 28.89 -6.28 16.79
N SER A 247 28.45 -5.47 17.77
CA SER A 247 27.04 -5.46 18.17
C SER A 247 26.16 -4.89 17.04
N GLU A 248 24.89 -5.31 16.96
CA GLU A 248 23.93 -4.81 15.98
C GLU A 248 23.85 -3.28 15.94
N GLU A 249 23.90 -2.62 17.11
CA GLU A 249 23.95 -1.17 17.25
C GLU A 249 25.16 -0.56 16.50
N LYS A 250 26.35 -1.12 16.70
CA LYS A 250 27.58 -0.63 16.04
C LYS A 250 27.57 -0.95 14.55
N GLN A 251 27.03 -2.10 14.15
CA GLN A 251 26.84 -2.45 12.73
C GLN A 251 25.91 -1.46 12.05
N ALA A 252 24.79 -1.10 12.69
CA ALA A 252 23.84 -0.12 12.17
C ALA A 252 24.52 1.25 11.97
N TYR A 253 25.26 1.72 12.97
CA TYR A 253 25.97 3.01 12.87
C TYR A 253 27.10 2.97 11.83
N ALA A 254 27.86 1.90 11.74
CA ALA A 254 28.92 1.74 10.73
C ALA A 254 28.33 1.72 9.30
N SER A 255 27.20 1.02 9.09
CA SER A 255 26.47 1.02 7.82
C SER A 255 25.95 2.41 7.46
N TYR A 256 25.40 3.12 8.45
CA TYR A 256 24.91 4.48 8.23
C TYR A 256 26.05 5.42 7.82
N VAL A 257 27.19 5.41 8.55
CA VAL A 257 28.37 6.22 8.24
C VAL A 257 28.89 5.90 6.82
N TYR A 258 29.00 4.61 6.45
CA TYR A 258 29.41 4.22 5.10
C TYR A 258 28.48 4.79 4.03
N SER A 259 27.17 4.68 4.24
CA SER A 259 26.14 5.22 3.34
C SER A 259 26.18 6.74 3.25
N LEU A 260 26.36 7.43 4.38
CA LEU A 260 26.49 8.87 4.47
C LEU A 260 27.71 9.37 3.66
N LEU A 261 28.88 8.79 3.88
CA LEU A 261 30.10 9.14 3.13
C LEU A 261 29.94 8.91 1.61
N SER A 262 29.26 7.84 1.22
CA SER A 262 28.98 7.54 -0.18
C SER A 262 27.98 8.53 -0.79
N SER A 263 26.88 8.84 -0.11
CA SER A 263 25.86 9.77 -0.58
C SER A 263 26.37 11.21 -0.70
N LYS A 264 27.21 11.63 0.24
CA LYS A 264 27.89 12.94 0.23
C LYS A 264 29.09 12.98 -0.74
N LYS A 265 29.39 11.89 -1.43
CA LYS A 265 30.54 11.72 -2.37
C LYS A 265 31.91 11.92 -1.73
N VAL A 266 32.01 11.87 -0.41
CA VAL A 266 33.30 11.82 0.30
C VAL A 266 33.97 10.48 0.06
N LEU A 267 33.21 9.37 0.08
CA LEU A 267 33.64 8.08 -0.45
C LEU A 267 33.25 8.00 -1.94
N ILE A 268 34.26 8.02 -2.81
CA ILE A 268 34.07 8.04 -4.28
C ILE A 268 33.79 6.62 -4.76
N SER A 269 32.51 6.22 -4.71
CA SER A 269 32.08 4.87 -5.04
C SER A 269 32.47 4.43 -6.45
N SER A 270 32.58 5.35 -7.42
CA SER A 270 33.03 5.08 -8.79
C SER A 270 34.52 4.75 -8.89
N SER A 271 35.34 5.14 -7.93
CA SER A 271 36.78 4.87 -7.88
C SER A 271 37.10 3.53 -7.22
N ILE A 272 36.09 2.89 -6.59
CA ILE A 272 36.32 1.62 -5.89
C ILE A 272 36.42 0.47 -6.89
N ASP A 273 37.60 -0.18 -6.94
CA ASP A 273 37.73 -1.46 -7.63
C ASP A 273 36.97 -2.55 -6.85
N THR A 274 35.86 -3.00 -7.42
CA THR A 274 35.03 -4.03 -6.79
C THR A 274 35.71 -5.40 -6.69
N THR A 275 36.83 -5.62 -7.38
CA THR A 275 37.63 -6.86 -7.32
C THR A 275 38.74 -6.77 -6.27
N ASP A 276 38.98 -5.58 -5.71
CA ASP A 276 40.02 -5.36 -4.70
C ASP A 276 39.79 -6.25 -3.46
N LYS A 277 40.85 -6.89 -2.99
CA LYS A 277 40.80 -7.87 -1.90
C LYS A 277 40.34 -7.26 -0.58
N THR A 278 40.70 -6.02 -0.29
CA THR A 278 40.30 -5.33 0.97
C THR A 278 38.87 -4.86 0.88
N TYR A 279 38.45 -4.33 -0.28
CA TYR A 279 37.04 -4.05 -0.54
C TYR A 279 36.16 -5.31 -0.40
N GLN A 280 36.63 -6.44 -0.94
CA GLN A 280 35.92 -7.72 -0.79
C GLN A 280 35.87 -8.21 0.66
N LYS A 281 36.93 -7.95 1.48
CA LYS A 281 36.86 -8.24 2.92
C LYS A 281 35.83 -7.37 3.63
N TRP A 282 35.73 -6.07 3.28
CA TRP A 282 34.71 -5.18 3.81
C TRP A 282 33.30 -5.66 3.41
N LYS A 283 33.07 -5.89 2.14
CA LYS A 283 31.79 -6.39 1.63
C LYS A 283 31.35 -7.73 2.23
N ASN A 284 32.32 -8.57 2.62
CA ASN A 284 32.10 -9.83 3.31
C ASN A 284 32.16 -9.68 4.85
N GLU A 285 32.11 -8.45 5.38
CA GLU A 285 32.02 -8.12 6.81
C GLU A 285 33.21 -8.60 7.66
N LYS A 286 34.38 -8.85 7.03
CA LYS A 286 35.57 -9.44 7.67
C LYS A 286 36.57 -8.44 8.23
N ILE A 287 36.35 -7.14 8.05
CA ILE A 287 37.19 -6.05 8.57
C ILE A 287 36.30 -4.98 9.20
N SER A 288 36.92 -4.07 9.99
CA SER A 288 36.21 -2.94 10.59
C SER A 288 36.00 -1.81 9.58
N LEU A 289 35.08 -0.88 9.90
CA LEU A 289 34.91 0.36 9.14
C LEU A 289 36.18 1.18 9.13
N SER A 290 36.88 1.32 10.27
CA SER A 290 38.15 2.06 10.37
C SER A 290 39.22 1.45 9.45
N GLU A 291 39.38 0.13 9.46
CA GLU A 291 40.34 -0.56 8.60
C GLU A 291 40.02 -0.33 7.10
N PHE A 292 38.75 -0.42 6.74
CA PHE A 292 38.32 -0.14 5.38
C PHE A 292 38.59 1.32 4.96
N LEU A 293 38.22 2.30 5.81
CA LEU A 293 38.41 3.72 5.50
C LEU A 293 39.87 4.11 5.43
N ARG A 294 40.74 3.59 6.29
CA ARG A 294 42.21 3.77 6.21
C ARG A 294 42.75 3.27 4.87
N TYR A 295 42.28 2.09 4.44
CA TYR A 295 42.65 1.55 3.14
C TYR A 295 42.11 2.42 2.00
N ALA A 296 40.87 2.91 2.10
CA ALA A 296 40.26 3.80 1.12
C ALA A 296 41.01 5.14 0.97
N VAL A 297 41.53 5.70 2.09
CA VAL A 297 42.40 6.88 2.07
C VAL A 297 43.68 6.59 1.29
N ASN A 298 44.37 5.47 1.55
CA ASN A 298 45.57 5.09 0.88
C ASN A 298 45.40 4.75 -0.63
N LYS A 299 44.17 4.44 -1.05
CA LYS A 299 43.76 4.16 -2.41
C LYS A 299 43.18 5.35 -3.15
N GLU A 300 43.16 6.52 -2.52
CA GLU A 300 42.53 7.73 -3.06
C GLU A 300 41.03 7.55 -3.37
N TRP A 301 40.34 6.66 -2.64
CA TRP A 301 38.90 6.50 -2.76
C TRP A 301 38.12 7.50 -1.88
N ILE A 302 38.83 8.29 -1.07
CA ILE A 302 38.26 9.37 -0.27
C ILE A 302 38.59 10.71 -0.93
N ASP A 303 37.56 11.52 -1.14
CA ASP A 303 37.73 12.93 -1.55
C ASP A 303 38.13 13.78 -0.36
N ILE A 304 39.42 14.01 -0.23
CA ILE A 304 39.98 14.81 0.86
C ILE A 304 39.67 16.32 0.72
N SER A 305 39.30 16.78 -0.48
CA SER A 305 38.92 18.17 -0.71
C SER A 305 37.63 18.57 0.03
N SER A 306 36.79 17.59 0.32
CA SER A 306 35.57 17.75 1.11
C SER A 306 35.84 17.83 2.61
N LEU A 307 37.07 17.54 3.04
CA LEU A 307 37.49 17.57 4.45
C LEU A 307 38.20 18.89 4.77
N ASN A 308 37.98 19.40 5.95
CA ASN A 308 38.56 20.68 6.38
C ASN A 308 40.04 20.47 6.77
N ILE A 309 40.93 20.25 5.78
CA ILE A 309 42.34 19.95 5.97
C ILE A 309 43.20 21.10 5.44
N SER A 310 44.12 21.59 6.28
CA SER A 310 44.86 22.84 6.05
C SER A 310 46.18 22.72 5.33
N SER A 311 46.69 21.51 5.00
CA SER A 311 48.02 21.32 4.38
C SER A 311 48.04 20.35 3.21
N LYS A 312 49.05 20.52 2.31
CA LYS A 312 49.25 19.70 1.12
C LYS A 312 49.79 18.29 1.41
N TYR A 313 50.30 18.04 2.62
CA TYR A 313 50.93 16.78 3.02
C TYR A 313 50.34 16.33 4.34
N ASN A 314 49.22 15.60 4.29
CA ASN A 314 48.64 15.02 5.49
C ASN A 314 48.96 13.51 5.54
N ASP A 315 49.29 13.01 6.72
CA ASP A 315 49.39 11.58 6.90
C ASP A 315 48.00 10.93 7.03
N THR A 316 47.93 9.60 6.91
CA THR A 316 46.67 8.86 7.00
C THR A 316 45.92 9.12 8.32
N GLU A 317 46.64 9.35 9.44
CA GLU A 317 46.02 9.61 10.73
C GLU A 317 45.35 10.99 10.77
N GLU A 318 45.97 12.00 10.18
CA GLU A 318 45.39 13.34 10.08
C GLU A 318 44.14 13.35 9.23
N ILE A 319 44.18 12.63 8.08
CA ILE A 319 43.00 12.47 7.20
C ILE A 319 41.88 11.72 7.94
N MET A 320 42.20 10.65 8.66
CA MET A 320 41.22 9.91 9.45
C MET A 320 40.59 10.75 10.58
N LYS A 321 41.34 11.63 11.21
CA LYS A 321 40.81 12.57 12.21
C LYS A 321 39.87 13.59 11.58
N ALA A 322 40.26 14.15 10.41
CA ALA A 322 39.40 15.07 9.67
C ALA A 322 38.12 14.39 9.16
N LEU A 323 38.24 13.15 8.68
CA LEU A 323 37.10 12.35 8.26
C LEU A 323 36.13 12.06 9.43
N ALA A 324 36.68 11.76 10.61
CA ALA A 324 35.86 11.54 11.80
C ALA A 324 35.15 12.82 12.30
N ALA A 325 35.82 13.98 12.19
CA ALA A 325 35.20 15.28 12.49
C ALA A 325 34.09 15.61 11.45
N TYR A 326 34.37 15.36 10.17
CA TYR A 326 33.35 15.51 9.11
C TYR A 326 32.11 14.64 9.36
N VAL A 327 32.32 13.37 9.76
CA VAL A 327 31.22 12.46 10.09
C VAL A 327 30.45 12.97 11.32
N GLU A 328 31.14 13.45 12.35
CA GLU A 328 30.50 14.04 13.55
C GLU A 328 29.57 15.21 13.15
N ASP A 329 30.09 16.19 12.40
CA ASP A 329 29.32 17.35 11.94
C ASP A 329 28.14 16.94 11.02
N ALA A 330 28.39 16.02 10.09
CA ALA A 330 27.37 15.58 9.14
C ALA A 330 26.26 14.73 9.78
N LEU A 331 26.50 14.06 10.90
CA LEU A 331 25.51 13.30 11.65
C LEU A 331 24.60 14.21 12.49
N VAL A 332 25.08 15.36 12.96
CA VAL A 332 24.27 16.36 13.69
C VAL A 332 23.14 16.91 12.81
N ASP A 333 23.39 17.05 11.51
CA ASP A 333 22.44 17.62 10.55
C ASP A 333 21.65 16.53 9.79
N ALA A 334 21.76 15.26 10.20
CA ALA A 334 21.19 14.12 9.48
C ALA A 334 19.88 13.61 10.12
N ASP A 335 18.74 14.13 9.69
CA ASP A 335 17.41 13.75 10.18
C ASP A 335 17.16 12.22 10.17
N ASP A 336 17.72 11.49 9.18
CA ASP A 336 17.58 10.04 9.07
C ASP A 336 18.42 9.27 10.12
N PHE A 337 19.46 9.90 10.72
CA PHE A 337 20.28 9.27 11.75
C PHE A 337 19.51 9.11 13.06
N ASP A 338 18.65 10.08 13.39
CA ASP A 338 17.75 10.05 14.54
C ASP A 338 16.89 8.79 14.55
N MET A 339 16.40 8.40 13.36
CA MET A 339 15.60 7.19 13.18
C MET A 339 16.42 5.94 13.53
N THR A 340 17.67 5.87 13.05
CA THR A 340 18.59 4.76 13.38
C THR A 340 18.90 4.71 14.87
N VAL A 341 19.13 5.87 15.50
CA VAL A 341 19.37 5.97 16.95
C VAL A 341 18.16 5.53 17.76
N CYS A 342 16.97 5.96 17.36
CA CYS A 342 15.71 5.56 18.00
C CYS A 342 15.49 4.05 17.89
N GLU A 343 15.70 3.46 16.70
CA GLU A 343 15.58 2.01 16.50
C GLU A 343 16.51 1.24 17.45
N GLN A 344 17.81 1.56 17.41
CA GLN A 344 18.80 0.86 18.24
C GLN A 344 18.55 1.08 19.75
N SER A 345 18.09 2.27 20.13
CA SER A 345 17.75 2.59 21.51
C SER A 345 16.53 1.81 22.02
N ILE A 346 15.52 1.58 21.18
CA ILE A 346 14.37 0.74 21.49
C ILE A 346 14.81 -0.74 21.60
N MET A 347 15.60 -1.23 20.65
CA MET A 347 16.10 -2.61 20.68
C MET A 347 16.91 -2.90 21.93
N LYS A 348 17.70 -1.94 22.40
CA LYS A 348 18.50 -2.05 23.64
C LYS A 348 17.72 -1.70 24.92
N GLY A 349 16.48 -1.25 24.83
CA GLY A 349 15.66 -0.84 25.97
C GLY A 349 16.05 0.51 26.61
N LYS A 350 16.95 1.28 25.97
CA LYS A 350 17.30 2.64 26.39
C LYS A 350 16.09 3.59 26.22
N LEU A 351 15.33 3.39 25.15
CA LEU A 351 14.01 3.98 24.91
C LEU A 351 12.96 2.88 25.08
N SER A 352 12.15 2.97 26.13
CA SER A 352 11.23 1.90 26.50
C SER A 352 9.93 1.95 25.67
N GLY A 353 9.29 0.79 25.45
CA GLY A 353 7.99 0.72 24.82
C GLY A 353 6.90 1.54 25.52
N ARG A 354 6.99 1.71 26.85
CA ARG A 354 6.09 2.60 27.62
C ARG A 354 6.25 4.05 27.19
N GLU A 355 7.48 4.53 27.05
CA GLU A 355 7.76 5.90 26.64
C GLU A 355 7.22 6.17 25.24
N VAL A 356 7.42 5.25 24.31
CA VAL A 356 6.87 5.34 22.94
C VAL A 356 5.35 5.32 22.97
N CYS A 357 4.72 4.40 23.71
CA CYS A 357 3.25 4.32 23.77
C CYS A 357 2.61 5.57 24.41
N LEU A 358 3.28 6.23 25.36
CA LEU A 358 2.80 7.49 25.93
C LEU A 358 2.87 8.64 24.92
N LEU A 359 3.86 8.66 24.02
CA LEU A 359 3.94 9.67 22.94
C LEU A 359 2.74 9.59 21.99
N LEU A 360 2.15 8.40 21.75
CA LEU A 360 0.95 8.27 20.94
C LEU A 360 -0.24 9.09 21.51
N TYR A 361 -0.32 9.22 22.83
CA TYR A 361 -1.32 10.06 23.47
C TYR A 361 -0.93 11.54 23.45
N GLU A 362 0.36 11.87 23.62
CA GLU A 362 0.82 13.27 23.64
C GLU A 362 0.61 13.91 22.27
N GLN A 363 0.85 13.18 21.20
CA GLN A 363 0.66 13.65 19.81
C GLN A 363 -0.76 13.46 19.28
N GLY A 364 -1.70 13.02 20.13
CA GLY A 364 -3.12 12.93 19.77
C GLY A 364 -3.49 11.77 18.84
N VAL A 365 -2.58 10.82 18.59
CA VAL A 365 -2.89 9.57 17.89
C VAL A 365 -3.93 8.77 18.67
N LEU A 366 -3.80 8.75 20.00
CA LEU A 366 -4.78 8.19 20.92
C LEU A 366 -5.38 9.31 21.80
N LYS A 367 -6.67 9.15 22.14
CA LYS A 367 -7.38 10.12 22.99
C LYS A 367 -7.20 9.79 24.46
N LYS A 368 -6.68 10.72 25.26
CA LYS A 368 -6.49 10.55 26.72
C LYS A 368 -7.81 10.47 27.47
N LYS A 369 -8.80 11.29 27.08
CA LYS A 369 -10.07 11.43 27.81
C LYS A 369 -10.92 10.16 27.70
N GLY A 370 -11.22 9.56 28.84
CA GLY A 370 -12.05 8.36 28.92
C GLY A 370 -11.32 7.03 28.67
N ASP A 371 -9.98 7.06 28.50
CA ASP A 371 -9.19 5.87 28.25
C ASP A 371 -8.47 5.42 29.53
N SER A 372 -8.96 4.36 30.16
CA SER A 372 -8.37 3.78 31.37
C SER A 372 -6.97 3.20 31.13
N ASP A 373 -6.66 2.77 29.91
CA ASP A 373 -5.34 2.24 29.55
C ASP A 373 -4.27 3.33 29.62
N TYR A 374 -4.60 4.61 29.38
CA TYR A 374 -3.65 5.71 29.56
C TYR A 374 -3.15 5.80 31.00
N THR A 375 -4.07 5.79 31.97
CA THR A 375 -3.70 5.86 33.39
C THR A 375 -2.92 4.63 33.82
N ALA A 376 -3.35 3.45 33.40
CA ALA A 376 -2.70 2.17 33.70
C ALA A 376 -1.28 2.09 33.11
N LEU A 377 -1.09 2.55 31.85
CA LEU A 377 0.23 2.62 31.21
C LEU A 377 1.15 3.61 31.94
N LYS A 378 0.62 4.79 32.28
CA LYS A 378 1.39 5.84 32.97
C LYS A 378 1.85 5.40 34.37
N SER A 379 0.99 4.73 35.14
CA SER A 379 1.33 4.19 36.46
C SER A 379 2.23 2.94 36.41
N GLY A 380 2.27 2.25 35.27
CA GLY A 380 3.02 0.99 35.10
C GLY A 380 2.24 -0.27 35.47
N SER A 381 0.96 -0.16 35.80
CA SER A 381 0.08 -1.32 36.05
C SER A 381 -0.29 -2.06 34.77
N LEU A 382 -0.15 -1.42 33.61
CA LEU A 382 -0.28 -2.04 32.29
C LEU A 382 1.09 -1.97 31.57
N ASN A 383 1.62 -3.12 31.15
CA ASN A 383 2.83 -3.15 30.34
C ASN A 383 2.54 -2.75 28.89
N SER A 384 3.57 -2.31 28.16
CA SER A 384 3.42 -1.80 26.79
C SER A 384 3.05 -2.88 25.76
N TYR A 385 3.41 -4.14 25.97
CA TYR A 385 3.02 -5.25 25.10
C TYR A 385 1.50 -5.48 25.14
N ASP A 386 0.95 -5.65 26.35
CA ASP A 386 -0.51 -5.83 26.52
C ASP A 386 -1.29 -4.58 26.11
N PHE A 387 -0.70 -3.38 26.31
CA PHE A 387 -1.27 -2.14 25.82
C PHE A 387 -1.45 -2.15 24.30
N ILE A 388 -0.42 -2.45 23.52
CA ILE A 388 -0.50 -2.53 22.06
C ILE A 388 -1.53 -3.59 21.63
N ARG A 389 -1.55 -4.77 22.27
CA ARG A 389 -2.55 -5.80 21.98
C ARG A 389 -3.98 -5.30 22.18
N ARG A 390 -4.26 -4.57 23.28
CA ARG A 390 -5.57 -3.99 23.55
C ARG A 390 -5.96 -2.94 22.53
N LYS A 391 -5.04 -2.04 22.17
CA LYS A 391 -5.27 -0.97 21.19
C LYS A 391 -5.50 -1.51 19.78
N LEU A 392 -4.73 -2.52 19.38
CA LEU A 392 -4.93 -3.21 18.11
C LEU A 392 -6.24 -4.02 18.10
N LYS A 393 -6.62 -4.68 19.22
CA LYS A 393 -7.88 -5.41 19.36
C LYS A 393 -9.10 -4.49 19.25
N SER A 394 -9.01 -3.27 19.75
CA SER A 394 -10.06 -2.24 19.64
C SER A 394 -9.95 -1.38 18.39
N LEU A 395 -9.00 -1.66 17.49
CA LEU A 395 -8.70 -0.88 16.27
C LEU A 395 -8.43 0.62 16.53
N GLN A 396 -8.04 0.98 17.77
CA GLN A 396 -7.55 2.33 18.07
C GLN A 396 -6.12 2.56 17.56
N ILE A 397 -5.37 1.48 17.36
CA ILE A 397 -4.14 1.40 16.56
C ILE A 397 -4.43 0.42 15.45
N THR A 398 -4.09 0.78 14.21
CA THR A 398 -4.38 0.00 13.02
C THR A 398 -3.16 -0.73 12.48
N PRO A 399 -3.31 -1.84 11.74
CA PRO A 399 -2.20 -2.48 11.04
C PRO A 399 -1.47 -1.53 10.10
N GLY A 400 -2.20 -0.63 9.43
CA GLY A 400 -1.63 0.40 8.56
C GLY A 400 -0.68 1.33 9.29
N GLN A 401 -0.99 1.74 10.53
CA GLN A 401 -0.11 2.56 11.36
C GLN A 401 1.13 1.79 11.84
N ILE A 402 0.97 0.49 12.13
CA ILE A 402 2.09 -0.38 12.52
C ILE A 402 3.04 -0.62 11.33
N GLY A 403 2.52 -0.81 10.11
CA GLY A 403 3.33 -1.02 8.91
C GLY A 403 4.15 -2.32 8.90
N MET A 404 3.80 -3.30 9.75
CA MET A 404 4.41 -4.64 9.77
C MET A 404 3.55 -5.65 9.01
N ASP A 405 4.17 -6.62 8.35
CA ASP A 405 3.46 -7.63 7.55
C ASP A 405 2.52 -8.53 8.37
N PRO A 406 1.26 -8.67 7.94
CA PRO A 406 0.59 -7.92 6.88
C PRO A 406 0.10 -6.54 7.35
N CYS A 407 0.25 -5.51 6.53
CA CYS A 407 -0.24 -4.16 6.84
C CYS A 407 -1.10 -3.57 5.71
N SER A 408 -1.31 -4.33 4.65
CA SER A 408 -2.10 -3.88 3.49
C SER A 408 -2.95 -5.01 2.92
N GLY A 409 -3.92 -4.65 2.09
CA GLY A 409 -4.77 -5.62 1.42
C GLY A 409 -5.72 -4.96 0.42
N SER A 410 -6.38 -5.79 -0.38
CA SER A 410 -7.37 -5.32 -1.35
C SER A 410 -8.50 -6.32 -1.55
N VAL A 411 -9.67 -5.79 -1.88
CA VAL A 411 -10.82 -6.58 -2.27
C VAL A 411 -11.49 -5.93 -3.47
N VAL A 412 -11.74 -6.73 -4.51
CA VAL A 412 -12.50 -6.30 -5.68
C VAL A 412 -13.76 -7.17 -5.80
N ILE A 413 -14.92 -6.53 -5.82
CA ILE A 413 -16.23 -7.19 -5.96
C ILE A 413 -16.87 -6.70 -7.27
N THR A 414 -17.23 -7.64 -8.15
CA THR A 414 -17.86 -7.32 -9.43
C THR A 414 -19.23 -7.98 -9.56
N ASP A 415 -20.08 -7.38 -10.33
CA ASP A 415 -21.31 -8.00 -10.82
C ASP A 415 -20.96 -9.00 -11.93
N SER A 416 -21.35 -10.24 -11.75
CA SER A 416 -21.01 -11.38 -12.61
C SER A 416 -21.57 -11.27 -14.03
N LYS A 417 -22.66 -10.50 -14.21
CA LYS A 417 -23.41 -10.40 -15.49
C LYS A 417 -23.10 -9.14 -16.29
N THR A 418 -22.48 -8.15 -15.64
CA THR A 418 -22.28 -6.84 -16.26
C THR A 418 -20.83 -6.35 -16.21
N GLY A 419 -20.00 -6.94 -15.36
CA GLY A 419 -18.63 -6.44 -15.10
C GLY A 419 -18.60 -5.10 -14.35
N LYS A 420 -19.74 -4.61 -13.84
CA LYS A 420 -19.76 -3.42 -12.97
C LYS A 420 -19.12 -3.73 -11.64
N VAL A 421 -18.25 -2.84 -11.20
CA VAL A 421 -17.56 -2.98 -9.91
C VAL A 421 -18.48 -2.48 -8.80
N LYS A 422 -18.76 -3.35 -7.82
CA LYS A 422 -19.59 -3.06 -6.65
C LYS A 422 -18.77 -2.54 -5.46
N ALA A 423 -17.53 -3.02 -5.35
CA ALA A 423 -16.56 -2.49 -4.38
C ALA A 423 -15.14 -2.63 -4.94
N LEU A 424 -14.31 -1.62 -4.68
CA LEU A 424 -12.90 -1.54 -5.07
C LEU A 424 -12.11 -1.06 -3.85
N VAL A 425 -11.83 -1.99 -2.94
CA VAL A 425 -11.21 -1.68 -1.66
C VAL A 425 -9.70 -1.81 -1.74
N SER A 426 -9.02 -0.79 -1.30
CA SER A 426 -7.57 -0.74 -1.07
C SER A 426 -7.31 -0.31 0.38
N TYR A 427 -6.64 -1.14 1.16
CA TYR A 427 -6.28 -0.88 2.55
C TYR A 427 -4.75 -0.82 2.69
N PRO A 428 -4.18 0.10 3.48
CA PRO A 428 -4.88 1.19 4.15
C PRO A 428 -5.27 2.31 3.17
N GLY A 429 -6.31 3.04 3.53
CA GLY A 429 -6.70 4.28 2.89
C GLY A 429 -6.12 5.50 3.60
N TYR A 430 -6.57 6.67 3.19
CA TYR A 430 -6.20 7.96 3.79
C TYR A 430 -7.42 8.88 3.91
N ASP A 431 -7.35 9.86 4.81
CA ASP A 431 -8.39 10.88 4.92
C ASP A 431 -8.20 11.96 3.85
N SER A 432 -8.99 11.87 2.77
CA SER A 432 -9.00 12.82 1.66
C SER A 432 -9.33 14.26 2.11
N ASN A 433 -10.10 14.43 3.21
CA ASN A 433 -10.40 15.76 3.74
C ASN A 433 -9.16 16.47 4.27
N ARG A 434 -8.19 15.74 4.82
CA ARG A 434 -6.92 16.32 5.30
C ARG A 434 -5.95 16.68 4.17
N LEU A 435 -6.13 16.11 2.98
CA LEU A 435 -5.30 16.40 1.82
C LEU A 435 -5.91 17.49 0.93
N SER A 436 -7.24 17.68 0.98
CA SER A 436 -7.98 18.68 0.22
C SER A 436 -8.16 19.98 1.00
N ASN A 437 -8.59 21.04 0.31
CA ASN A 437 -8.93 22.33 0.90
C ASN A 437 -7.78 23.05 1.66
N GLY A 438 -6.54 22.63 1.42
CA GLY A 438 -5.33 23.05 2.12
C GLY A 438 -4.64 21.84 2.73
N THR A 439 -3.60 21.34 2.06
CA THR A 439 -2.90 20.11 2.43
C THR A 439 -2.30 20.18 3.83
N ASP A 440 -2.68 19.22 4.69
CA ASP A 440 -2.01 18.96 5.96
C ASP A 440 -0.64 18.29 5.65
N SER A 441 0.41 19.12 5.62
CA SER A 441 1.76 18.67 5.24
C SER A 441 2.35 17.61 6.18
N GLY A 442 2.02 17.68 7.48
CA GLY A 442 2.45 16.67 8.45
C GLY A 442 1.78 15.32 8.17
N TYR A 443 0.50 15.34 7.87
CA TYR A 443 -0.24 14.13 7.51
C TYR A 443 0.25 13.54 6.17
N TYR A 444 0.48 14.39 5.16
CA TYR A 444 1.03 13.90 3.89
C TYR A 444 2.38 13.23 4.07
N ARG A 445 3.28 13.81 4.89
CA ARG A 445 4.58 13.23 5.24
C ARG A 445 4.40 11.86 5.92
N GLN A 446 3.49 11.75 6.87
CA GLN A 446 3.14 10.48 7.51
C GLN A 446 2.70 9.43 6.47
N LEU A 447 1.82 9.78 5.54
CA LEU A 447 1.37 8.87 4.49
C LEU A 447 2.51 8.47 3.54
N ALA A 448 3.36 9.41 3.18
CA ALA A 448 4.49 9.19 2.26
C ALA A 448 5.58 8.30 2.87
N ASN A 449 5.85 8.44 4.18
CA ASN A 449 6.88 7.68 4.88
C ASN A 449 6.39 6.31 5.40
N SER A 450 5.08 6.07 5.39
CA SER A 450 4.52 4.84 5.95
C SER A 450 4.89 3.60 5.15
N ALA A 451 5.43 2.58 5.82
CA ALA A 451 5.75 1.27 5.23
C ALA A 451 4.50 0.53 4.69
N SER A 452 3.30 0.86 5.19
CA SER A 452 2.03 0.33 4.68
C SER A 452 1.56 0.98 3.37
N THR A 453 2.29 2.01 2.89
CA THR A 453 2.05 2.70 1.62
C THR A 453 0.60 3.16 1.40
N PRO A 454 0.01 4.00 2.29
CA PRO A 454 -1.41 4.36 2.21
C PRO A 454 -1.80 5.13 0.94
N LEU A 455 -0.85 5.80 0.29
CA LEU A 455 -1.09 6.51 -0.98
C LEU A 455 -1.12 5.56 -2.20
N TYR A 456 -0.70 4.30 -2.03
CA TYR A 456 -0.61 3.32 -3.10
C TYR A 456 -1.90 2.51 -3.23
N ASN A 457 -2.55 2.58 -4.39
CA ASN A 457 -3.79 1.82 -4.65
C ASN A 457 -3.48 0.33 -4.80
N GLN A 458 -3.66 -0.44 -3.73
CA GLN A 458 -3.37 -1.88 -3.69
C GLN A 458 -4.22 -2.67 -4.70
N ALA A 459 -5.45 -2.25 -4.97
CA ALA A 459 -6.36 -2.96 -5.86
C ALA A 459 -5.99 -2.83 -7.35
N LEU A 460 -5.42 -1.69 -7.75
CA LEU A 460 -5.11 -1.36 -9.15
C LEU A 460 -3.61 -1.37 -9.47
N LYS A 461 -2.74 -1.19 -8.47
CA LYS A 461 -1.30 -1.02 -8.70
C LYS A 461 -0.45 -2.17 -8.19
N HIS A 462 -0.84 -2.81 -7.08
CA HIS A 462 -0.08 -3.90 -6.50
C HIS A 462 -0.18 -5.14 -7.39
N LYS A 463 0.95 -5.57 -7.93
CA LYS A 463 1.03 -6.79 -8.73
C LYS A 463 1.60 -7.93 -7.89
N THR A 464 1.00 -9.09 -7.98
CA THR A 464 1.49 -10.31 -7.32
C THR A 464 1.29 -11.53 -8.22
N ALA A 465 2.07 -12.56 -7.99
CA ALA A 465 1.83 -13.85 -8.60
C ALA A 465 0.45 -14.38 -8.15
N PRO A 466 -0.39 -14.86 -9.07
CA PRO A 466 -1.73 -15.37 -8.74
C PRO A 466 -1.68 -16.69 -7.97
N GLY A 467 -0.55 -17.41 -8.01
CA GLY A 467 -0.42 -18.72 -7.42
C GLY A 467 -1.53 -19.66 -7.90
N SER A 468 -2.02 -20.50 -7.02
CA SER A 468 -3.05 -21.51 -7.35
C SER A 468 -4.38 -20.96 -7.85
N THR A 469 -4.63 -19.63 -7.78
CA THR A 469 -5.81 -19.01 -8.42
C THR A 469 -5.73 -19.03 -9.96
N PHE A 470 -4.55 -19.29 -10.53
CA PHE A 470 -4.33 -19.47 -11.97
C PHE A 470 -4.71 -20.87 -12.48
N LYS A 471 -4.85 -21.86 -11.60
CA LYS A 471 -5.13 -23.26 -12.00
C LYS A 471 -6.39 -23.46 -12.86
N PRO A 472 -7.50 -22.73 -12.67
CA PRO A 472 -8.62 -22.77 -13.59
C PRO A 472 -8.26 -22.33 -15.02
N VAL A 473 -7.34 -21.38 -15.21
CA VAL A 473 -6.80 -20.99 -16.54
C VAL A 473 -6.10 -22.20 -17.17
N SER A 474 -5.20 -22.82 -16.41
CA SER A 474 -4.44 -24.00 -16.86
C SER A 474 -5.34 -25.21 -17.16
N ALA A 475 -6.40 -25.39 -16.35
CA ALA A 475 -7.42 -26.43 -16.59
C ALA A 475 -8.12 -26.23 -17.94
N LEU A 476 -8.62 -25.01 -18.18
CA LEU A 476 -9.28 -24.66 -19.44
C LEU A 476 -8.32 -24.75 -20.63
N ALA A 477 -7.05 -24.35 -20.46
CA ALA A 477 -6.02 -24.53 -21.48
C ALA A 477 -5.81 -26.02 -21.81
N GLY A 478 -5.59 -26.84 -20.78
CA GLY A 478 -5.36 -28.29 -20.95
C GLY A 478 -6.53 -29.01 -21.60
N LEU A 479 -7.78 -28.66 -21.24
CA LEU A 479 -9.00 -29.25 -21.78
C LEU A 479 -9.24 -28.82 -23.24
N ASN A 480 -9.19 -27.54 -23.55
CA ASN A 480 -9.43 -27.01 -24.90
C ASN A 480 -8.34 -27.46 -25.89
N GLU A 481 -7.10 -27.54 -25.45
CA GLU A 481 -5.97 -27.99 -26.25
C GLU A 481 -5.85 -29.52 -26.31
N LYS A 482 -6.78 -30.26 -25.69
CA LYS A 482 -6.81 -31.72 -25.65
C LYS A 482 -5.57 -32.37 -24.99
N ALA A 483 -4.82 -31.63 -24.20
CA ALA A 483 -3.72 -32.15 -23.40
C ALA A 483 -4.22 -33.03 -22.25
N ILE A 484 -5.43 -32.77 -21.79
CA ILE A 484 -6.21 -33.60 -20.87
C ILE A 484 -7.67 -33.65 -21.28
N THR A 485 -8.43 -34.59 -20.75
CA THR A 485 -9.88 -34.69 -20.81
C THR A 485 -10.48 -34.50 -19.41
N THR A 486 -11.79 -34.35 -19.28
CA THR A 486 -12.46 -34.29 -17.97
C THR A 486 -12.31 -35.54 -17.15
N SER A 487 -12.08 -36.69 -17.81
CA SER A 487 -11.85 -38.03 -17.19
C SER A 487 -10.39 -38.39 -17.04
N THR A 488 -9.45 -37.59 -17.54
CA THR A 488 -8.00 -37.86 -17.37
C THR A 488 -7.63 -37.94 -15.90
N VAL A 489 -7.05 -39.07 -15.48
CA VAL A 489 -6.55 -39.28 -14.14
C VAL A 489 -5.04 -39.12 -14.13
N ILE A 490 -4.50 -38.26 -13.26
CA ILE A 490 -3.07 -38.09 -13.02
C ILE A 490 -2.80 -38.45 -11.56
N ASN A 491 -1.86 -39.40 -11.34
CA ASN A 491 -1.50 -39.83 -10.00
C ASN A 491 -0.43 -38.95 -9.38
N CYS A 492 -0.79 -38.13 -8.40
CA CYS A 492 0.14 -37.28 -7.66
C CYS A 492 0.98 -38.11 -6.69
N THR A 493 2.28 -38.21 -6.95
CA THR A 493 3.28 -38.89 -6.09
C THR A 493 3.95 -37.93 -5.08
N GLY A 494 3.61 -36.65 -5.12
CA GLY A 494 4.21 -35.59 -4.27
C GLY A 494 5.40 -34.89 -4.91
N LEU A 495 6.29 -35.62 -5.62
CA LEU A 495 7.46 -35.08 -6.32
C LEU A 495 7.29 -35.21 -7.83
N TYR A 496 7.33 -34.12 -8.57
CA TYR A 496 7.29 -34.07 -10.03
C TYR A 496 8.71 -33.97 -10.59
N ASP A 497 9.19 -35.06 -11.20
CA ASP A 497 10.58 -35.25 -11.60
C ASP A 497 10.84 -35.19 -13.11
N LYS A 498 9.80 -34.92 -13.94
CA LYS A 498 9.98 -34.72 -15.39
C LYS A 498 10.73 -33.42 -15.76
N ILE A 499 11.06 -32.58 -14.78
CA ILE A 499 11.83 -31.33 -14.95
C ILE A 499 13.00 -31.26 -13.98
N THR A 500 14.01 -30.48 -14.31
CA THR A 500 15.19 -30.24 -13.46
C THR A 500 15.29 -28.75 -13.08
N PRO A 501 15.37 -28.40 -11.78
CA PRO A 501 15.21 -29.30 -10.63
C PRO A 501 13.76 -29.77 -10.48
N PRO A 502 13.55 -30.97 -9.87
CA PRO A 502 12.21 -31.51 -9.62
C PRO A 502 11.32 -30.53 -8.83
N ALA A 503 10.03 -30.56 -9.10
CA ALA A 503 9.06 -29.66 -8.46
C ALA A 503 8.22 -30.41 -7.42
N LYS A 504 8.06 -29.83 -6.22
CA LYS A 504 7.28 -30.40 -5.12
C LYS A 504 5.82 -29.98 -5.19
N CYS A 505 4.90 -30.95 -5.04
CA CYS A 505 3.53 -30.61 -4.67
C CYS A 505 3.52 -30.04 -3.24
N TRP A 506 2.60 -29.14 -2.90
CA TRP A 506 2.54 -28.60 -1.55
C TRP A 506 2.36 -29.67 -0.46
N LYS A 507 1.76 -30.81 -0.80
CA LYS A 507 1.55 -31.93 0.13
C LYS A 507 2.81 -32.79 0.33
N TYR A 508 3.91 -32.58 -0.42
CA TYR A 508 5.14 -33.35 -0.25
C TYR A 508 5.71 -33.18 1.19
N PRO A 509 6.19 -34.30 1.85
CA PRO A 509 6.46 -35.63 1.30
C PRO A 509 5.24 -36.56 1.09
N ASP A 510 4.06 -36.17 1.57
CA ASP A 510 2.81 -36.87 1.28
C ASP A 510 2.38 -36.66 -0.19
N ARG A 511 1.24 -37.28 -0.54
CA ARG A 511 0.71 -37.29 -1.90
C ARG A 511 -0.81 -37.13 -1.93
N HIS A 512 -1.34 -36.59 -3.02
CA HIS A 512 -2.79 -36.54 -3.24
C HIS A 512 -3.35 -37.83 -3.83
N GLY A 513 -2.51 -38.68 -4.47
CA GLY A 513 -2.95 -39.86 -5.22
C GLY A 513 -3.64 -39.48 -6.55
N PRO A 514 -4.53 -40.39 -7.06
CA PRO A 514 -5.22 -40.17 -8.33
C PRO A 514 -6.16 -38.96 -8.29
N ARG A 515 -6.05 -38.05 -9.30
CA ARG A 515 -6.87 -36.86 -9.43
C ARG A 515 -7.36 -36.68 -10.85
N THR A 516 -8.62 -36.25 -11.00
CA THR A 516 -9.16 -35.66 -12.22
C THR A 516 -8.98 -34.13 -12.14
N VAL A 517 -9.28 -33.40 -13.22
CA VAL A 517 -9.16 -31.92 -13.25
C VAL A 517 -10.00 -31.28 -12.14
N SER A 518 -11.22 -31.72 -11.89
CA SER A 518 -12.09 -31.19 -10.82
C SER A 518 -11.52 -31.44 -9.42
N THR A 519 -11.13 -32.68 -9.12
CA THR A 519 -10.56 -33.02 -7.80
C THR A 519 -9.16 -32.45 -7.59
N ALA A 520 -8.43 -32.16 -8.66
CA ALA A 520 -7.15 -31.44 -8.60
C ALA A 520 -7.32 -29.95 -8.30
N ILE A 521 -8.39 -29.30 -8.80
CA ILE A 521 -8.75 -27.93 -8.44
C ILE A 521 -9.17 -27.87 -6.97
N GLU A 522 -10.04 -28.81 -6.52
CA GLU A 522 -10.48 -28.92 -5.12
C GLU A 522 -9.31 -29.02 -4.15
N ALA A 523 -8.42 -30.01 -4.36
CA ALA A 523 -7.26 -30.25 -3.52
C ALA A 523 -6.09 -29.30 -3.80
N SER A 524 -6.22 -28.36 -4.70
CA SER A 524 -5.13 -27.46 -5.14
C SER A 524 -3.85 -28.20 -5.55
N CYS A 525 -3.95 -29.37 -6.19
CA CYS A 525 -2.84 -30.27 -6.48
C CYS A 525 -1.84 -29.65 -7.47
N ASN A 526 -0.64 -29.27 -7.03
CA ASN A 526 0.40 -28.73 -7.92
C ASN A 526 0.87 -29.78 -8.94
N TYR A 527 1.05 -31.02 -8.53
CA TYR A 527 1.53 -32.10 -9.40
C TYR A 527 0.67 -32.27 -10.65
N PHE A 528 -0.67 -32.25 -10.48
CA PHE A 528 -1.61 -32.33 -11.61
C PHE A 528 -1.36 -31.20 -12.62
N PHE A 529 -1.23 -29.98 -12.13
CA PHE A 529 -1.06 -28.83 -12.99
C PHE A 529 0.38 -28.68 -13.54
N TYR A 530 1.40 -29.21 -12.88
CA TYR A 530 2.72 -29.41 -13.47
C TYR A 530 2.64 -30.30 -14.72
N GLU A 531 1.93 -31.43 -14.60
CA GLU A 531 1.72 -32.34 -15.72
C GLU A 531 0.89 -31.69 -16.84
N VAL A 532 -0.12 -30.88 -16.52
CA VAL A 532 -0.85 -30.08 -17.54
C VAL A 532 0.09 -29.14 -18.27
N GLY A 533 0.92 -28.38 -17.54
CA GLY A 533 1.90 -27.47 -18.14
C GLY A 533 2.95 -28.17 -19.00
N TYR A 534 3.36 -29.39 -18.58
CA TYR A 534 4.26 -30.24 -19.35
C TYR A 534 3.59 -30.72 -20.65
N ARG A 535 2.39 -31.30 -20.59
CA ARG A 535 1.64 -31.81 -21.75
C ARG A 535 1.29 -30.71 -22.76
N LEU A 536 1.02 -29.49 -22.31
CA LEU A 536 0.84 -28.36 -23.22
C LEU A 536 2.10 -28.05 -24.01
N GLY A 537 3.27 -28.30 -23.45
CA GLY A 537 4.57 -28.15 -24.14
C GLY A 537 5.01 -29.38 -24.93
N ASP A 538 4.37 -30.56 -24.77
CA ASP A 538 4.74 -31.82 -25.40
C ASP A 538 3.77 -32.28 -26.51
N LYS A 539 2.96 -31.39 -27.03
CA LYS A 539 1.96 -31.71 -28.07
C LYS A 539 2.55 -32.21 -29.38
N SER A 540 3.79 -31.88 -29.69
CA SER A 540 4.52 -32.33 -30.87
C SER A 540 5.34 -33.60 -30.63
N GLY A 541 5.26 -34.22 -29.45
CA GLY A 541 6.08 -35.39 -29.07
C GLY A 541 7.51 -35.03 -28.63
N SER A 542 7.82 -33.74 -28.49
CA SER A 542 9.07 -33.25 -27.92
C SER A 542 8.78 -32.06 -27.04
N TYR A 543 9.08 -32.16 -25.75
CA TYR A 543 8.77 -31.12 -24.79
C TYR A 543 9.45 -29.79 -25.09
N SER A 544 8.65 -28.74 -25.25
CA SER A 544 9.08 -27.37 -25.37
C SER A 544 8.33 -26.49 -24.38
N SER A 545 9.03 -25.97 -23.37
CA SER A 545 8.45 -25.01 -22.41
C SER A 545 7.87 -23.79 -23.11
N LYS A 546 8.51 -23.31 -24.17
CA LYS A 546 8.06 -22.15 -24.96
C LYS A 546 6.69 -22.40 -25.60
N GLU A 547 6.44 -23.60 -26.12
CA GLU A 547 5.14 -23.97 -26.68
C GLU A 547 4.05 -24.03 -25.59
N GLY A 548 4.37 -24.64 -24.44
CA GLY A 548 3.44 -24.68 -23.31
C GLY A 548 3.09 -23.29 -22.79
N LEU A 549 4.06 -22.37 -22.73
CA LEU A 549 3.85 -20.96 -22.34
C LEU A 549 2.91 -20.22 -23.31
N LYS A 550 3.05 -20.43 -24.63
CA LYS A 550 2.13 -19.84 -25.62
C LYS A 550 0.68 -20.23 -25.38
N TYR A 551 0.42 -21.49 -25.02
CA TYR A 551 -0.94 -21.92 -24.68
C TYR A 551 -1.42 -21.30 -23.37
N LEU A 552 -0.61 -21.24 -22.32
CA LEU A 552 -0.99 -20.59 -21.07
C LEU A 552 -1.28 -19.10 -21.27
N GLU A 553 -0.44 -18.39 -22.03
CA GLU A 553 -0.66 -16.99 -22.41
C GLU A 553 -1.94 -16.79 -23.23
N LYS A 554 -2.19 -17.65 -24.24
CA LYS A 554 -3.40 -17.63 -25.06
C LYS A 554 -4.65 -17.69 -24.17
N TYR A 555 -4.73 -18.62 -23.24
CA TYR A 555 -5.91 -18.79 -22.39
C TYR A 555 -5.98 -17.72 -21.29
N ALA A 556 -4.88 -17.26 -20.72
CA ALA A 556 -4.85 -16.10 -19.84
C ALA A 556 -5.40 -14.84 -20.55
N THR A 557 -4.95 -14.60 -21.80
CA THR A 557 -5.44 -13.48 -22.63
C THR A 557 -6.93 -13.63 -22.97
N GLN A 558 -7.37 -14.82 -23.34
CA GLN A 558 -8.79 -15.06 -23.65
C GLN A 558 -9.68 -14.80 -22.44
N LEU A 559 -9.23 -15.17 -21.24
CA LEU A 559 -9.97 -14.99 -19.99
C LEU A 559 -9.84 -13.58 -19.38
N GLY A 560 -9.08 -12.67 -19.99
CA GLY A 560 -8.98 -11.27 -19.60
C GLY A 560 -7.79 -10.90 -18.71
N LEU A 561 -6.85 -11.83 -18.41
CA LEU A 561 -5.71 -11.56 -17.54
C LEU A 561 -4.56 -10.79 -18.21
N ASN A 562 -4.37 -10.87 -19.52
CA ASN A 562 -3.23 -10.24 -20.22
C ASN A 562 -3.54 -8.84 -20.76
N LYS A 563 -4.37 -8.10 -20.06
CA LYS A 563 -4.68 -6.68 -20.31
C LYS A 563 -5.13 -6.00 -19.02
N GLN A 564 -5.12 -4.69 -19.00
CA GLN A 564 -5.77 -3.93 -17.94
C GLN A 564 -7.26 -4.30 -17.86
N SER A 565 -7.81 -4.24 -16.65
CA SER A 565 -9.18 -4.73 -16.37
C SER A 565 -10.28 -3.94 -17.05
N GLY A 566 -10.01 -2.71 -17.46
CA GLY A 566 -10.96 -1.77 -18.07
C GLY A 566 -11.55 -0.75 -17.09
N ILE A 567 -11.23 -0.86 -15.79
CA ILE A 567 -11.58 0.16 -14.79
C ILE A 567 -10.99 1.50 -15.23
N GLU A 568 -11.78 2.56 -15.13
CA GLU A 568 -11.44 3.89 -15.65
C GLU A 568 -10.33 4.62 -14.87
N LEU A 569 -9.77 4.00 -13.83
CA LEU A 569 -8.66 4.53 -13.07
C LEU A 569 -7.32 3.97 -13.55
N ASP A 570 -6.23 4.64 -13.21
CA ASP A 570 -4.88 4.24 -13.59
C ASP A 570 -4.48 2.89 -12.94
N GLU A 571 -4.17 1.91 -13.77
CA GLU A 571 -3.90 0.52 -13.41
C GLU A 571 -2.54 0.07 -13.94
N SER A 572 -1.81 -0.74 -13.15
CA SER A 572 -0.55 -1.35 -13.58
C SER A 572 -0.77 -2.38 -14.70
N SER A 573 0.15 -2.45 -15.64
CA SER A 573 0.09 -3.45 -16.73
C SER A 573 0.35 -4.86 -16.20
N PRO A 574 -0.41 -5.87 -16.67
CA PRO A 574 -0.21 -7.27 -16.29
C PRO A 574 1.04 -7.87 -16.92
N GLN A 575 1.45 -9.02 -16.38
CA GLN A 575 2.51 -9.84 -16.98
C GLN A 575 2.12 -11.31 -16.87
N VAL A 576 2.05 -12.00 -18.01
CA VAL A 576 1.98 -13.45 -18.08
C VAL A 576 3.41 -14.00 -18.07
N SER A 577 3.63 -15.11 -17.36
CA SER A 577 4.96 -15.69 -17.18
C SER A 577 5.54 -16.19 -18.51
N ASP A 578 6.83 -15.96 -18.69
CA ASP A 578 7.68 -16.38 -19.80
C ASP A 578 8.83 -17.30 -19.36
N GLU A 579 8.78 -17.83 -18.12
CA GLU A 579 9.84 -18.69 -17.58
C GLU A 579 9.72 -20.15 -18.01
N THR A 580 8.86 -20.92 -17.36
CA THR A 580 8.63 -22.35 -17.66
C THR A 580 7.15 -22.68 -17.63
N SER A 581 6.66 -23.47 -18.61
CA SER A 581 5.24 -23.85 -18.67
C SER A 581 4.78 -24.64 -17.46
N VAL A 582 5.64 -25.50 -16.91
CA VAL A 582 5.33 -26.35 -15.74
C VAL A 582 5.07 -25.49 -14.49
N ARG A 583 5.96 -24.56 -14.16
CA ARG A 583 5.78 -23.68 -12.98
C ARG A 583 4.73 -22.61 -13.22
N SER A 584 4.63 -22.08 -14.44
CA SER A 584 3.62 -21.09 -14.81
C SER A 584 2.21 -21.64 -14.76
N ALA A 585 2.02 -22.95 -15.01
CA ALA A 585 0.72 -23.59 -14.94
C ALA A 585 0.10 -23.63 -13.52
N ILE A 586 0.89 -23.40 -12.48
CA ILE A 586 0.39 -23.24 -11.11
C ILE A 586 0.34 -21.77 -10.67
N GLY A 587 0.53 -20.83 -11.61
CA GLY A 587 0.51 -19.40 -11.35
C GLY A 587 1.77 -18.85 -10.69
N GLN A 588 2.86 -19.59 -10.72
CA GLN A 588 4.20 -19.16 -10.30
C GLN A 588 5.02 -18.67 -11.51
N GLY A 589 6.32 -18.52 -11.36
CA GLY A 589 7.16 -17.88 -12.36
C GLY A 589 6.99 -16.37 -12.33
N ARG A 590 7.11 -15.71 -13.49
CA ARG A 590 6.95 -14.26 -13.61
C ARG A 590 5.50 -13.79 -13.86
N ASN A 591 4.50 -14.66 -13.60
CA ASN A 591 3.09 -14.22 -13.58
C ASN A 591 2.89 -13.11 -12.55
N SER A 592 2.35 -11.97 -12.96
CA SER A 592 2.19 -10.80 -12.09
C SER A 592 0.97 -9.98 -12.50
N PHE A 593 -0.07 -9.98 -11.65
CA PHE A 593 -1.36 -9.37 -11.93
C PHE A 593 -1.84 -8.53 -10.76
N THR A 594 -2.59 -7.47 -11.06
CA THR A 594 -3.31 -6.70 -10.05
C THR A 594 -4.56 -7.45 -9.58
N PRO A 595 -5.07 -7.16 -8.37
CA PRO A 595 -6.35 -7.70 -7.90
C PRO A 595 -7.52 -7.41 -8.83
N SER A 596 -7.55 -6.27 -9.51
CA SER A 596 -8.56 -5.91 -10.52
C SER A 596 -8.49 -6.79 -11.77
N GLN A 597 -7.30 -7.13 -12.27
CA GLN A 597 -7.12 -8.05 -13.38
C GLN A 597 -7.57 -9.46 -13.01
N ILE A 598 -7.22 -9.90 -11.80
CA ILE A 598 -7.71 -11.18 -11.28
C ILE A 598 -9.24 -11.16 -11.15
N ALA A 599 -9.86 -10.07 -10.69
CA ALA A 599 -11.31 -9.93 -10.60
C ALA A 599 -12.01 -9.97 -11.98
N ASN A 600 -11.41 -9.39 -13.02
CA ASN A 600 -11.91 -9.49 -14.40
C ASN A 600 -11.95 -10.95 -14.86
N TYR A 601 -10.86 -11.67 -14.66
CA TYR A 601 -10.78 -13.09 -14.97
C TYR A 601 -11.81 -13.91 -14.17
N VAL A 602 -12.00 -13.64 -12.88
CA VAL A 602 -12.99 -14.33 -12.04
C VAL A 602 -14.41 -14.03 -12.50
N THR A 603 -14.69 -12.80 -12.94
CA THR A 603 -15.97 -12.44 -13.57
C THR A 603 -16.23 -13.30 -14.81
N THR A 604 -15.21 -13.48 -15.66
CA THR A 604 -15.29 -14.33 -16.84
C THR A 604 -15.51 -15.80 -16.50
N LEU A 605 -14.86 -16.31 -15.42
CA LEU A 605 -15.12 -17.66 -14.94
C LEU A 605 -16.56 -17.83 -14.48
N SER A 606 -17.05 -16.91 -13.63
CA SER A 606 -18.37 -17.02 -12.99
C SER A 606 -19.53 -17.10 -13.97
N ASN A 607 -19.38 -16.48 -15.14
CA ASN A 607 -20.42 -16.43 -16.19
C ASN A 607 -20.15 -17.35 -17.39
N SER A 608 -19.21 -18.28 -17.25
CA SER A 608 -18.86 -19.27 -18.29
C SER A 608 -18.44 -18.63 -19.63
N GLY A 609 -17.61 -17.58 -19.55
CA GLY A 609 -16.86 -17.10 -20.70
C GLY A 609 -17.29 -15.76 -21.31
N THR A 610 -18.20 -15.01 -20.71
CA THR A 610 -18.42 -13.62 -21.13
C THR A 610 -17.33 -12.73 -20.52
N VAL A 611 -16.50 -12.15 -21.36
CA VAL A 611 -15.43 -11.23 -20.95
C VAL A 611 -15.94 -9.80 -21.05
N TYR A 612 -15.83 -9.07 -19.94
CA TYR A 612 -16.18 -7.65 -19.87
C TYR A 612 -14.93 -6.78 -19.72
N ASP A 613 -15.02 -5.50 -20.12
CA ASP A 613 -14.22 -4.47 -19.46
C ASP A 613 -14.94 -4.10 -18.16
N LEU A 614 -14.23 -4.18 -17.03
CA LEU A 614 -14.78 -3.76 -15.75
C LEU A 614 -14.98 -2.23 -15.76
N SER A 615 -15.94 -1.76 -14.99
CA SER A 615 -16.24 -0.33 -14.91
C SER A 615 -16.75 0.05 -13.53
N ILE A 616 -16.26 1.18 -13.00
CA ILE A 616 -16.79 1.82 -11.79
C ILE A 616 -17.81 2.90 -12.12
N MET A 617 -17.97 3.26 -13.40
CA MET A 617 -18.81 4.36 -13.84
C MET A 617 -20.23 3.89 -14.15
N ASP A 618 -21.23 4.71 -13.79
CA ASP A 618 -22.63 4.51 -14.22
C ASP A 618 -23.10 5.62 -15.15
N LYS A 619 -23.04 6.87 -14.70
CA LYS A 619 -23.44 8.03 -15.52
C LYS A 619 -22.80 9.33 -15.06
N ILE A 620 -22.80 10.32 -15.96
CA ILE A 620 -22.47 11.71 -15.68
C ILE A 620 -23.74 12.54 -15.98
N THR A 621 -24.11 13.42 -15.06
CA THR A 621 -25.25 14.33 -15.22
C THR A 621 -24.81 15.77 -14.99
N ASP A 622 -25.49 16.73 -15.61
CA ASP A 622 -25.33 18.14 -15.27
C ASP A 622 -25.98 18.47 -13.91
N ASP A 623 -25.90 19.71 -13.48
CA ASP A 623 -26.48 20.23 -12.24
C ASP A 623 -28.00 20.15 -12.18
N ASN A 624 -28.68 20.10 -13.35
CA ASN A 624 -30.13 19.91 -13.47
C ASN A 624 -30.56 18.44 -13.49
N GLY A 625 -29.60 17.50 -13.37
CA GLY A 625 -29.84 16.07 -13.40
C GLY A 625 -29.99 15.46 -14.78
N LYS A 626 -29.80 16.23 -15.87
CA LYS A 626 -29.84 15.71 -17.25
C LYS A 626 -28.58 14.90 -17.52
N THR A 627 -28.76 13.72 -18.10
CA THR A 627 -27.64 12.83 -18.44
C THR A 627 -26.76 13.44 -19.56
N VAL A 628 -25.51 13.70 -19.23
CA VAL A 628 -24.45 14.12 -20.17
C VAL A 628 -23.84 12.88 -20.84
N LYS A 629 -23.55 11.84 -20.04
CA LYS A 629 -22.95 10.59 -20.54
C LYS A 629 -23.41 9.39 -19.71
N LYS A 630 -23.72 8.28 -20.36
CA LYS A 630 -24.06 7.01 -19.71
C LYS A 630 -23.01 5.96 -20.04
N TYR A 631 -22.60 5.21 -19.04
CA TYR A 631 -21.64 4.12 -19.16
C TYR A 631 -22.38 2.77 -19.15
N GLY A 632 -22.52 2.18 -20.32
CA GLY A 632 -23.12 0.86 -20.48
C GLY A 632 -22.19 -0.29 -20.13
N VAL A 633 -22.72 -1.50 -20.17
CA VAL A 633 -21.94 -2.74 -20.05
C VAL A 633 -21.07 -2.92 -21.29
N LYS A 634 -19.77 -3.09 -21.10
CA LYS A 634 -18.80 -3.30 -22.19
C LYS A 634 -18.45 -4.78 -22.29
N LYS A 635 -19.21 -5.53 -23.08
CA LYS A 635 -18.87 -6.90 -23.45
C LYS A 635 -17.74 -6.89 -24.48
N VAL A 636 -16.58 -7.46 -24.14
CA VAL A 636 -15.40 -7.54 -25.01
C VAL A 636 -15.51 -8.72 -25.96
N ARG A 637 -15.86 -9.89 -25.43
CA ARG A 637 -15.98 -11.14 -26.21
C ARG A 637 -16.83 -12.18 -25.49
N GLN A 638 -17.23 -13.21 -26.22
CA GLN A 638 -17.80 -14.44 -25.69
C GLN A 638 -16.86 -15.59 -26.03
N LEU A 639 -16.50 -16.38 -25.03
CA LEU A 639 -15.75 -17.61 -25.22
C LEU A 639 -16.73 -18.76 -25.44
N HIS A 640 -16.48 -19.56 -26.48
CA HIS A 640 -17.33 -20.71 -26.86
C HIS A 640 -16.58 -22.02 -26.55
N TYR A 641 -16.24 -22.23 -25.26
CA TYR A 641 -15.66 -23.51 -24.83
C TYR A 641 -16.77 -24.51 -24.54
N ASP A 642 -16.45 -25.80 -24.64
CA ASP A 642 -17.39 -26.88 -24.33
C ASP A 642 -17.94 -26.71 -22.89
N THR A 643 -19.25 -26.87 -22.74
CA THR A 643 -19.94 -26.75 -21.46
C THR A 643 -19.40 -27.75 -20.43
N THR A 644 -18.96 -28.93 -20.86
CA THR A 644 -18.36 -29.93 -19.97
C THR A 644 -17.05 -29.45 -19.36
N TYR A 645 -16.28 -28.60 -20.06
CA TYR A 645 -15.03 -28.03 -19.55
C TYR A 645 -15.31 -26.99 -18.47
N TRP A 646 -16.28 -26.10 -18.73
CA TRP A 646 -16.75 -25.15 -17.73
C TRP A 646 -17.26 -25.88 -16.47
N ASN A 647 -18.12 -26.88 -16.65
CA ASN A 647 -18.67 -27.68 -15.56
C ASN A 647 -17.58 -28.38 -14.74
N ALA A 648 -16.53 -28.90 -15.36
CA ALA A 648 -15.42 -29.53 -14.67
C ALA A 648 -14.66 -28.52 -13.78
N VAL A 649 -14.42 -27.30 -14.28
CA VAL A 649 -13.77 -26.22 -13.51
C VAL A 649 -14.67 -25.72 -12.38
N HIS A 650 -15.96 -25.46 -12.67
CA HIS A 650 -16.94 -25.00 -11.67
C HIS A 650 -17.12 -26.04 -10.54
N THR A 651 -17.21 -27.33 -10.89
CA THR A 651 -17.29 -28.42 -9.91
C THR A 651 -16.05 -28.44 -9.00
N GLY A 652 -14.86 -28.31 -9.59
CA GLY A 652 -13.62 -28.23 -8.82
C GLY A 652 -13.59 -27.00 -7.89
N MET A 653 -13.99 -25.82 -8.39
CA MET A 653 -14.07 -24.60 -7.57
C MET A 653 -15.16 -24.70 -6.48
N ARG A 654 -16.26 -25.41 -6.74
CA ARG A 654 -17.27 -25.73 -5.71
C ARG A 654 -16.67 -26.64 -4.65
N GLY A 655 -15.87 -27.64 -5.05
CA GLY A 655 -15.14 -28.54 -4.16
C GLY A 655 -14.20 -27.80 -3.19
N VAL A 656 -13.53 -26.75 -3.63
CA VAL A 656 -12.67 -25.92 -2.74
C VAL A 656 -13.45 -25.38 -1.52
N VAL A 657 -14.72 -25.07 -1.69
CA VAL A 657 -15.55 -24.44 -0.62
C VAL A 657 -16.34 -25.50 0.18
N SER A 658 -16.54 -26.70 -0.36
CA SER A 658 -17.44 -27.69 0.27
C SER A 658 -16.90 -29.13 0.31
N GLY A 659 -15.80 -29.39 -0.38
CA GLY A 659 -15.26 -30.75 -0.51
C GLY A 659 -14.37 -31.14 0.67
N LYS A 660 -14.18 -32.45 0.82
CA LYS A 660 -13.40 -33.01 1.93
C LYS A 660 -11.89 -32.90 1.75
N ASP A 661 -11.42 -32.74 0.51
CA ASP A 661 -10.01 -32.64 0.19
C ASP A 661 -9.51 -31.17 0.15
N SER A 662 -10.39 -30.22 0.47
CA SER A 662 -10.07 -28.81 0.54
C SER A 662 -9.52 -28.41 1.91
N SER A 663 -8.47 -27.58 1.91
CA SER A 663 -7.88 -27.01 3.13
C SER A 663 -8.76 -25.92 3.79
N VAL A 664 -9.76 -25.39 3.08
CA VAL A 664 -10.56 -24.23 3.55
C VAL A 664 -12.06 -24.52 3.63
N SER A 665 -12.54 -25.70 3.28
CA SER A 665 -13.99 -25.99 3.27
C SER A 665 -14.66 -25.83 4.64
N SER A 666 -13.93 -26.11 5.73
CA SER A 666 -14.43 -25.91 7.10
C SER A 666 -14.79 -24.43 7.41
N ILE A 667 -14.12 -23.47 6.78
CA ILE A 667 -14.41 -22.05 6.93
C ILE A 667 -15.84 -21.73 6.49
N PHE A 668 -16.32 -22.40 5.43
CA PHE A 668 -17.60 -22.12 4.79
C PHE A 668 -18.76 -22.97 5.33
N GLN A 669 -18.51 -23.82 6.35
CA GLN A 669 -19.58 -24.59 6.97
C GLN A 669 -20.66 -23.68 7.57
N GLY A 670 -21.92 -24.08 7.40
CA GLY A 670 -23.07 -23.32 7.89
C GLY A 670 -23.50 -22.11 7.04
N MET A 671 -22.78 -21.77 5.98
CA MET A 671 -23.22 -20.74 5.05
C MET A 671 -24.51 -21.11 4.32
N LYS A 672 -25.46 -20.15 4.26
CA LYS A 672 -26.74 -20.32 3.54
C LYS A 672 -26.53 -20.25 2.02
N VAL A 673 -25.57 -19.48 1.56
CA VAL A 673 -25.26 -19.28 0.13
C VAL A 673 -24.17 -20.24 -0.27
N LYS A 674 -24.41 -21.03 -1.31
CA LYS A 674 -23.39 -21.90 -1.89
C LYS A 674 -22.44 -21.08 -2.75
N LEU A 675 -21.16 -21.22 -2.53
CA LEU A 675 -20.10 -20.52 -3.25
C LEU A 675 -19.26 -21.48 -4.07
N ALA A 676 -18.51 -20.96 -5.03
CA ALA A 676 -17.36 -21.59 -5.64
C ALA A 676 -16.14 -20.69 -5.48
N GLY A 677 -14.97 -21.24 -5.29
CA GLY A 677 -13.76 -20.43 -5.09
C GLY A 677 -12.47 -21.17 -5.39
N LYS A 678 -11.36 -20.47 -5.27
CA LYS A 678 -10.01 -21.03 -5.36
C LYS A 678 -9.07 -20.27 -4.45
N THR A 679 -8.35 -21.02 -3.62
CA THR A 679 -7.24 -20.53 -2.81
C THR A 679 -6.03 -20.21 -3.67
N GLY A 680 -5.25 -19.23 -3.25
CA GLY A 680 -3.96 -18.89 -3.83
C GLY A 680 -2.97 -18.52 -2.74
N THR A 681 -1.80 -19.14 -2.79
CA THR A 681 -0.67 -18.81 -1.97
C THR A 681 0.50 -18.50 -2.90
N ALA A 682 0.99 -17.26 -2.86
CA ALA A 682 2.09 -16.83 -3.70
C ALA A 682 3.34 -16.56 -2.85
N GLN A 683 4.44 -17.13 -3.27
CA GLN A 683 5.74 -16.92 -2.63
C GLN A 683 6.58 -15.99 -3.50
N GLU A 684 6.89 -14.79 -2.98
CA GLU A 684 7.77 -13.83 -3.66
C GLU A 684 9.12 -13.68 -2.95
N ASN A 685 9.13 -13.76 -1.62
CA ASN A 685 10.32 -13.56 -0.81
C ASN A 685 10.49 -14.71 0.20
N LYS A 686 11.72 -15.24 0.30
CA LYS A 686 12.04 -16.31 1.27
C LYS A 686 12.09 -15.84 2.73
N LYS A 687 12.23 -14.53 2.96
CA LYS A 687 12.35 -13.91 4.29
C LYS A 687 11.05 -13.26 4.79
N ARG A 688 9.98 -13.28 4.00
CA ARG A 688 8.67 -12.70 4.35
C ARG A 688 7.59 -13.78 4.24
N PRO A 689 6.44 -13.62 4.94
CA PRO A 689 5.31 -14.53 4.79
C PRO A 689 4.79 -14.61 3.34
N ASN A 690 4.03 -15.67 3.04
CA ASN A 690 3.37 -15.79 1.75
C ASN A 690 2.22 -14.78 1.59
N HIS A 691 1.91 -14.41 0.34
CA HIS A 691 0.68 -13.67 0.04
C HIS A 691 -0.53 -14.59 0.15
N ALA A 692 -1.61 -14.10 0.73
CA ALA A 692 -2.88 -14.81 0.85
C ALA A 692 -3.87 -14.31 -0.20
N LEU A 693 -4.32 -15.21 -1.07
CA LEU A 693 -5.28 -14.91 -2.13
C LEU A 693 -6.49 -15.84 -2.03
N PHE A 694 -7.66 -15.30 -2.34
CA PHE A 694 -8.87 -16.10 -2.55
C PHE A 694 -9.75 -15.45 -3.60
N ILE A 695 -10.12 -16.23 -4.60
CA ILE A 695 -11.08 -15.85 -5.63
C ILE A 695 -12.35 -16.67 -5.47
N SER A 696 -13.51 -16.04 -5.70
CA SER A 696 -14.78 -16.74 -5.54
C SER A 696 -15.92 -16.05 -6.29
N TYR A 697 -16.99 -16.79 -6.46
CA TYR A 697 -18.27 -16.26 -6.93
C TYR A 697 -19.43 -16.93 -6.24
N GLY A 698 -20.56 -16.24 -6.18
CA GLY A 698 -21.78 -16.75 -5.59
C GLY A 698 -23.05 -15.98 -5.98
N PRO A 699 -24.23 -16.62 -5.84
CA PRO A 699 -24.47 -18.05 -5.56
C PRO A 699 -23.92 -18.97 -6.66
N TYR A 700 -23.52 -20.21 -6.30
CA TYR A 700 -22.90 -21.17 -7.25
C TYR A 700 -23.75 -21.43 -8.50
N GLU A 701 -25.03 -21.72 -8.31
CA GLU A 701 -25.95 -22.08 -9.39
C GLU A 701 -26.31 -20.88 -10.31
N LYS A 702 -26.33 -19.68 -9.76
CA LYS A 702 -26.68 -18.44 -10.49
C LYS A 702 -25.83 -17.29 -9.98
N PRO A 703 -24.60 -17.16 -10.45
CA PRO A 703 -23.67 -16.15 -9.93
C PRO A 703 -24.22 -14.72 -10.05
N GLU A 704 -24.16 -13.97 -8.96
CA GLU A 704 -24.52 -12.56 -8.89
C GLU A 704 -23.29 -11.68 -8.73
N ILE A 705 -22.42 -12.04 -7.78
CA ILE A 705 -21.17 -11.32 -7.54
C ILE A 705 -19.97 -12.24 -7.57
N THR A 706 -18.83 -11.65 -7.91
CA THR A 706 -17.51 -12.25 -7.69
C THR A 706 -16.76 -11.50 -6.63
N THR A 707 -15.83 -12.18 -5.97
CA THR A 707 -14.98 -11.56 -4.94
C THR A 707 -13.55 -12.02 -5.14
N THR A 708 -12.63 -11.06 -5.22
CA THR A 708 -11.18 -11.27 -5.23
C THR A 708 -10.58 -10.62 -4.00
N VAL A 709 -9.99 -11.42 -3.13
CA VAL A 709 -9.32 -10.96 -1.90
C VAL A 709 -7.84 -11.21 -2.03
N VAL A 710 -7.02 -10.19 -1.82
CA VAL A 710 -5.55 -10.26 -1.79
C VAL A 710 -5.04 -9.58 -0.52
N ILE A 711 -4.33 -10.34 0.32
CA ILE A 711 -3.65 -9.82 1.50
C ILE A 711 -2.15 -10.10 1.32
N PRO A 712 -1.37 -9.08 0.89
CA PRO A 712 0.08 -9.21 0.80
C PRO A 712 0.67 -9.67 2.12
N PHE A 713 1.54 -10.68 2.06
CA PHE A 713 2.17 -11.28 3.25
C PHE A 713 1.18 -11.76 4.32
N GLY A 714 -0.04 -12.15 3.90
CA GLY A 714 -1.14 -12.58 4.76
C GLY A 714 -1.01 -14.01 5.32
N TYR A 715 0.17 -14.62 5.22
CA TYR A 715 0.56 -15.97 5.68
C TYR A 715 -0.10 -17.11 4.93
N THR A 716 -1.41 -17.25 5.03
CA THR A 716 -2.17 -18.39 4.46
C THR A 716 -3.42 -17.91 3.74
N SER A 717 -3.77 -18.57 2.63
CA SER A 717 -4.99 -18.32 1.86
C SER A 717 -6.27 -18.47 2.69
N SER A 718 -6.24 -19.19 3.81
CA SER A 718 -7.36 -19.30 4.76
C SER A 718 -7.80 -17.93 5.29
N ASN A 719 -6.88 -16.98 5.47
CA ASN A 719 -7.20 -15.62 5.91
C ASN A 719 -8.00 -14.86 4.83
N ALA A 720 -7.63 -15.00 3.56
CA ALA A 720 -8.37 -14.42 2.44
C ALA A 720 -9.73 -15.10 2.24
N ALA A 721 -9.80 -16.44 2.41
CA ALA A 721 -11.05 -17.22 2.32
C ALA A 721 -12.04 -16.81 3.43
N ALA A 722 -11.57 -16.63 4.67
CA ALA A 722 -12.40 -16.17 5.79
C ALA A 722 -12.91 -14.74 5.57
N THR A 723 -12.11 -13.88 4.92
CA THR A 723 -12.55 -12.54 4.54
C THR A 723 -13.65 -12.61 3.50
N ALA A 724 -13.48 -13.43 2.46
CA ALA A 724 -14.50 -13.60 1.42
C ALA A 724 -15.81 -14.16 1.98
N LYS A 725 -15.76 -15.13 2.91
CA LYS A 725 -16.94 -15.64 3.60
C LYS A 725 -17.76 -14.51 4.21
N ASP A 726 -17.14 -13.68 5.05
CA ASP A 726 -17.82 -12.60 5.76
C ASP A 726 -18.40 -11.55 4.79
N ILE A 727 -17.76 -11.32 3.64
CA ILE A 727 -18.28 -10.46 2.56
C ILE A 727 -19.60 -11.02 2.00
N TYR A 728 -19.65 -12.32 1.68
CA TYR A 728 -20.89 -12.93 1.18
C TYR A 728 -21.99 -12.97 2.24
N GLU A 729 -21.64 -13.21 3.50
CA GLU A 729 -22.60 -13.15 4.62
C GLU A 729 -23.21 -11.75 4.75
N TYR A 730 -22.42 -10.69 4.57
CA TYR A 730 -22.93 -9.32 4.59
C TYR A 730 -23.76 -9.00 3.34
N TYR A 731 -23.26 -9.34 2.16
CA TYR A 731 -23.92 -8.99 0.90
C TYR A 731 -25.34 -9.56 0.80
N PHE A 732 -25.53 -10.81 1.22
CA PHE A 732 -26.82 -11.50 1.18
C PHE A 732 -27.64 -11.37 2.48
N ALA A 733 -27.17 -10.58 3.44
CA ALA A 733 -27.90 -10.34 4.70
C ALA A 733 -29.04 -9.34 4.52
N ASN A 734 -30.06 -9.47 5.38
CA ASN A 734 -31.06 -8.41 5.54
C ASN A 734 -30.47 -7.24 6.36
N ASP A 735 -31.14 -6.07 6.33
CA ASP A 735 -30.65 -4.84 6.96
C ASP A 735 -30.36 -4.98 8.47
N LYS A 736 -31.17 -5.74 9.19
CA LYS A 736 -30.96 -5.99 10.63
C LYS A 736 -29.65 -6.74 10.87
N THR A 737 -29.36 -7.75 10.05
CA THR A 737 -28.14 -8.55 10.13
C THR A 737 -26.93 -7.73 9.69
N LYS A 738 -27.05 -6.91 8.63
CA LYS A 738 -25.99 -6.00 8.18
C LYS A 738 -25.53 -5.08 9.30
N LYS A 739 -26.46 -4.40 9.97
CA LYS A 739 -26.15 -3.52 11.14
C LYS A 739 -25.43 -4.26 12.28
N THR A 740 -25.74 -5.54 12.49
CA THR A 740 -25.05 -6.36 13.48
C THR A 740 -23.62 -6.68 13.04
N LEU A 741 -23.43 -7.04 11.78
CA LEU A 741 -22.12 -7.34 11.19
C LEU A 741 -21.20 -6.10 11.18
N GLU A 742 -21.76 -4.91 10.87
CA GLU A 742 -21.03 -3.64 10.93
C GLU A 742 -20.55 -3.32 12.36
N LYS A 743 -21.39 -3.56 13.35
CA LYS A 743 -21.02 -3.41 14.76
C LYS A 743 -19.86 -4.34 15.15
N ASN A 744 -19.90 -5.56 14.66
CA ASN A 744 -18.88 -6.58 14.93
C ASN A 744 -17.52 -6.26 14.27
N ASN A 745 -17.49 -5.38 13.28
CA ASN A 745 -16.24 -4.94 12.65
C ASN A 745 -15.43 -3.91 13.48
N LYS A 746 -16.02 -3.38 14.55
CA LYS A 746 -15.36 -2.40 15.42
C LYS A 746 -14.36 -2.99 16.42
N SER A 747 -14.23 -4.31 16.49
CA SER A 747 -13.26 -5.00 17.35
C SER A 747 -12.81 -6.33 16.75
N VAL A 748 -11.61 -6.73 17.07
CA VAL A 748 -10.98 -7.97 16.60
C VAL A 748 -11.23 -9.11 17.57
N THR A 749 -11.69 -10.25 17.07
CA THR A 749 -11.54 -11.54 17.75
C THR A 749 -10.23 -12.18 17.30
N GLU A 750 -9.39 -12.63 18.21
CA GLU A 750 -8.14 -13.34 17.88
C GLU A 750 -8.49 -14.54 17.00
N THR A 751 -8.08 -14.49 15.75
CA THR A 751 -8.25 -15.61 14.83
C THR A 751 -7.10 -16.59 15.05
N SER A 752 -7.39 -17.85 15.34
CA SER A 752 -6.38 -18.88 15.25
C SER A 752 -5.94 -18.96 13.77
N VAL A 753 -4.72 -18.58 13.50
CA VAL A 753 -4.13 -18.75 12.16
C VAL A 753 -3.99 -20.24 11.94
N GLY A 754 -4.78 -20.80 11.03
CA GLY A 754 -4.66 -22.21 10.65
C GLY A 754 -3.28 -22.47 10.06
N THR A 755 -2.60 -23.50 10.54
CA THR A 755 -1.30 -23.98 10.03
C THR A 755 -1.43 -24.80 8.77
N ALA A 756 -2.55 -24.73 8.06
CA ALA A 756 -2.73 -25.44 6.80
C ALA A 756 -1.97 -24.69 5.69
N GLY A 757 -0.77 -25.19 5.34
CA GLY A 757 -0.08 -24.81 4.13
C GLY A 757 -0.88 -25.25 2.89
N ASP A 758 -0.99 -24.36 1.90
CA ASP A 758 -1.42 -24.68 0.53
C ASP A 758 -0.24 -25.10 -0.33
#